data_e3dccfb917948f7030b9516b337985ea
#
_entry.id   e3dccfb917948f7030b9516b337985ea
#
_cell.length_a   1.000
_cell.length_b   1.000
_cell.length_c   1.000
_cell.angle_alpha   90.00
_cell.angle_beta   90.00
_cell.angle_gamma   90.00
#
_symmetry.space_group_name_H-M   'P 1'
#
loop_
_entity.id
_entity.type
_entity.pdbx_description
1 polymer ?
#
loop_
_entity_poly.entity_id
_entity_poly.type
_entity_poly.pdbx_seq_one_letter_code
_entity_poly.pdbx_strand_id
1 'polypeptide(L)'
;MKLLTSLHKRTRLLLPLLQLIIMPAMAQINWPSSQLLPSFPAPAQTQDLITLRETSTRWEGEGPRLSHKTGRLETDGWLCQTGIDAPNDHMIYGPYDAGIPAGPNVAEFRMKVDNNTANNDPVVDIDVRNATTGQVLASQTITRLQFPIASDYVNFTLPFTMPADNQSIELRVYWRGTSYTKVDWVAVQQNASSAEMYLFASLKGIVNRTKPRIFSYEGDAFAEGPYTWLQSLGLSWTEQTDKWSLITKYRNELSGLIVYDPAQIHTVNLATVMAKSRKALIASPLLLSRLTAAPYNLPVLADLRGQYTSKLQVYQTIFSTYWPNIDHRLLIGLNPDVHKAALREYATALGAAVVWLDPNIAAESTLLNSFLSSMPPGSNYMGWWPDEQPGVQRTSEYGITTIASDWCSNLTMHSGTSRTVTLKPVPPKPALQNKLYVAFILSDGDNLQYIEHLMRKLWNNPDRGAVPMGWTLSPAMLDAMPGALNYFWQTATDNDNLISGPSGYGYTYPNSWPNQNLLNLFVARTEDYNRRAGFRVITIWNTITGGINQNVGQTFANIAPSLLGLTAQNTGGGLTIYNNSLPGMALSCNYCNSEQAMKDHIANAAAGWNGTSPRFIIIQAQPWSDIKPTNFKNVANSLSSDYIVVRPDHIFQLIREANGLQNDPPVNECRFNPVTKK
;
A
#
# COMPACT_ATOMS: atom_id res chain seq x y z
N MET A 1 -7.52 97.52 19.07
CA MET A 1 -7.26 97.57 20.55
C MET A 1 -7.87 96.31 21.17
N LYS A 2 -7.08 95.62 21.92
CA LYS A 2 -7.33 94.41 22.72
C LYS A 2 -7.40 93.07 21.97
N LEU A 3 -6.27 92.34 22.06
CA LEU A 3 -6.05 90.91 21.93
C LEU A 3 -6.97 90.11 22.82
N LEU A 4 -7.38 88.93 22.38
CA LEU A 4 -7.72 87.79 23.21
C LEU A 4 -7.22 86.49 22.53
N THR A 5 -6.18 85.96 23.17
CA THR A 5 -5.54 84.70 22.89
C THR A 5 -6.40 83.55 23.41
N SER A 6 -6.75 82.53 22.52
CA SER A 6 -7.41 81.33 22.90
C SER A 6 -6.42 80.13 22.78
N LEU A 7 -6.14 79.47 23.93
CA LEU A 7 -5.36 78.30 24.09
C LEU A 7 -6.15 77.04 23.53
N HIS A 8 -5.61 76.44 22.54
CA HIS A 8 -6.11 75.11 22.11
C HIS A 8 -5.37 74.03 22.91
N LYS A 9 -6.07 73.36 23.82
CA LYS A 9 -5.65 72.09 24.41
C LYS A 9 -5.81 70.94 23.36
N ARG A 10 -4.70 70.40 22.89
CA ARG A 10 -4.69 69.16 22.10
C ARG A 10 -4.77 67.97 23.05
N THR A 11 -5.94 67.28 23.10
CA THR A 11 -6.12 66.02 23.75
C THR A 11 -5.65 64.97 22.77
N ARG A 12 -4.56 64.28 23.06
CA ARG A 12 -4.13 63.08 22.31
C ARG A 12 -4.97 61.89 22.79
N LEU A 13 -5.87 61.41 21.95
CA LEU A 13 -6.50 60.10 22.10
C LEU A 13 -5.46 59.02 21.77
N LEU A 14 -5.03 58.28 22.79
CA LEU A 14 -4.31 56.99 22.62
C LEU A 14 -5.35 55.93 22.24
N LEU A 15 -5.42 55.54 20.96
CA LEU A 15 -6.07 54.32 20.56
C LEU A 15 -5.18 53.12 20.97
N PRO A 16 -5.70 52.15 21.73
CA PRO A 16 -4.97 50.90 21.93
C PRO A 16 -4.92 50.13 20.62
N LEU A 17 -3.70 49.87 20.13
CA LEU A 17 -3.46 48.95 19.00
C LEU A 17 -3.84 47.53 19.48
N LEU A 18 -5.04 47.09 19.14
CA LEU A 18 -5.43 45.70 19.31
C LEU A 18 -4.61 44.88 18.30
N GLN A 19 -3.50 44.31 18.73
CA GLN A 19 -2.81 43.29 17.96
C GLN A 19 -3.73 42.06 17.84
N LEU A 20 -4.39 41.94 16.69
CA LEU A 20 -5.07 40.73 16.29
C LEU A 20 -4.00 39.65 16.18
N ILE A 21 -3.87 38.80 17.18
CA ILE A 21 -3.10 37.53 17.07
C ILE A 21 -3.90 36.69 16.10
N ILE A 22 -3.52 36.75 14.83
CA ILE A 22 -3.98 35.77 13.81
C ILE A 22 -3.34 34.44 14.22
N MET A 23 -4.05 33.68 15.04
CA MET A 23 -3.70 32.26 15.20
C MET A 23 -3.79 31.63 13.81
N PRO A 24 -2.73 30.99 13.31
CA PRO A 24 -2.83 30.27 12.04
C PRO A 24 -3.96 29.27 12.19
N ALA A 25 -4.95 29.34 11.30
CA ALA A 25 -6.01 28.35 11.26
C ALA A 25 -5.34 26.97 11.20
N MET A 26 -5.59 26.13 12.19
CA MET A 26 -5.07 24.76 12.16
C MET A 26 -5.55 24.12 10.88
N ALA A 27 -4.60 23.64 10.08
CA ALA A 27 -4.93 22.92 8.85
C ALA A 27 -5.81 21.73 9.22
N GLN A 28 -7.00 21.67 8.61
CA GLN A 28 -8.00 20.64 8.91
C GLN A 28 -8.05 19.64 7.77
N ILE A 29 -8.44 18.40 8.10
CA ILE A 29 -8.81 17.40 7.09
C ILE A 29 -9.96 17.99 6.27
N ASN A 30 -9.78 18.03 4.95
CA ASN A 30 -10.75 18.56 4.00
C ASN A 30 -11.35 17.41 3.17
N TRP A 31 -12.68 17.33 3.15
CA TRP A 31 -13.38 16.30 2.39
C TRP A 31 -14.59 16.87 1.64
N PRO A 32 -14.38 17.59 0.54
CA PRO A 32 -15.46 18.09 -0.28
C PRO A 32 -16.23 16.94 -0.95
N SER A 33 -17.47 17.19 -1.36
CA SER A 33 -18.33 16.19 -2.02
C SER A 33 -17.78 15.72 -3.38
N SER A 34 -16.89 16.49 -3.99
CA SER A 34 -16.21 16.14 -5.24
C SER A 34 -15.06 15.15 -5.06
N GLN A 35 -14.67 14.82 -3.83
CA GLN A 35 -13.59 13.88 -3.53
C GLN A 35 -14.12 12.54 -3.03
N LEU A 36 -13.48 11.46 -3.47
CA LEU A 36 -13.75 10.11 -2.97
C LEU A 36 -13.28 9.94 -1.54
N LEU A 37 -12.09 10.45 -1.24
CA LEU A 37 -11.42 10.33 0.04
C LEU A 37 -10.96 11.70 0.55
N PRO A 38 -10.86 11.88 1.88
CA PRO A 38 -10.41 13.14 2.46
C PRO A 38 -8.97 13.47 2.17
N SER A 39 -8.67 14.76 2.10
CA SER A 39 -7.30 15.30 2.08
C SER A 39 -6.82 15.61 3.47
N PHE A 40 -5.64 15.17 3.80
CA PHE A 40 -4.94 15.60 5.01
C PHE A 40 -4.16 16.90 4.76
N PRO A 41 -3.79 17.62 5.83
CA PRO A 41 -2.86 18.74 5.72
C PRO A 41 -1.53 18.30 5.13
N ALA A 42 -0.81 19.24 4.51
CA ALA A 42 0.53 18.96 3.98
C ALA A 42 1.46 18.39 5.07
N PRO A 43 2.19 17.31 4.77
CA PRO A 43 3.08 16.68 5.72
C PRO A 43 4.20 17.63 6.17
N ALA A 44 4.71 17.42 7.37
CA ALA A 44 5.93 18.09 7.81
C ALA A 44 7.09 17.70 6.90
N GLN A 45 7.98 18.65 6.62
CA GLN A 45 9.16 18.41 5.79
C GLN A 45 10.04 17.29 6.38
N THR A 46 10.15 17.24 7.70
CA THR A 46 10.87 16.18 8.42
C THR A 46 9.86 15.33 9.19
N GLN A 47 9.88 14.03 8.95
CA GLN A 47 9.04 13.03 9.58
C GLN A 47 9.78 12.35 10.75
N ASP A 48 9.07 12.05 11.84
CA ASP A 48 9.55 11.10 12.85
C ASP A 48 9.33 9.68 12.28
N LEU A 49 10.38 8.97 11.94
CA LEU A 49 10.32 7.62 11.42
C LEU A 49 10.39 6.61 12.55
N ILE A 50 9.38 5.75 12.66
CA ILE A 50 9.34 4.62 13.60
C ILE A 50 9.19 3.29 12.85
N THR A 51 9.67 2.22 13.47
CA THR A 51 9.45 0.86 12.98
C THR A 51 8.36 0.17 13.80
N LEU A 52 7.31 -0.31 13.10
CA LEU A 52 6.20 -1.09 13.64
C LEU A 52 6.10 -2.42 12.87
N ARG A 53 7.16 -3.22 12.89
CA ARG A 53 7.19 -4.52 12.21
C ARG A 53 6.83 -5.66 13.17
N GLU A 54 6.15 -6.67 12.65
CA GLU A 54 6.20 -8.03 13.19
C GLU A 54 7.45 -8.78 12.71
N THR A 55 8.15 -8.29 11.72
CA THR A 55 9.27 -8.93 11.03
C THR A 55 10.58 -8.21 11.23
N SER A 56 11.60 -8.98 11.06
CA SER A 56 13.01 -8.77 11.27
C SER A 56 13.54 -7.41 10.79
N THR A 57 14.18 -6.66 11.67
CA THR A 57 15.20 -5.72 11.24
C THR A 57 16.30 -6.53 10.58
N ARG A 58 16.51 -6.30 9.30
CA ARG A 58 17.42 -7.08 8.46
C ARG A 58 18.62 -6.22 8.04
N TRP A 59 19.78 -6.83 8.05
CA TRP A 59 21.03 -6.25 7.59
C TRP A 59 21.66 -7.17 6.56
N GLU A 60 21.88 -6.65 5.35
CA GLU A 60 22.50 -7.39 4.25
C GLU A 60 23.94 -7.74 4.60
N GLY A 61 24.37 -8.94 4.22
CA GLY A 61 25.71 -9.45 4.50
C GLY A 61 26.83 -8.59 3.96
N GLU A 62 26.59 -7.96 2.82
CA GLU A 62 27.49 -7.00 2.17
C GLU A 62 27.21 -5.55 2.56
N GLY A 63 26.22 -5.31 3.41
CA GLY A 63 25.75 -3.97 3.75
C GLY A 63 26.69 -3.22 4.70
N PRO A 64 26.65 -1.88 4.70
CA PRO A 64 27.59 -1.04 5.47
C PRO A 64 27.38 -1.07 6.98
N ARG A 65 26.31 -1.72 7.46
CA ARG A 65 26.01 -1.88 8.89
C ARG A 65 26.70 -3.09 9.51
N LEU A 66 27.19 -4.00 8.69
CA LEU A 66 27.96 -5.17 9.13
C LEU A 66 29.44 -4.98 8.86
N SER A 67 30.27 -5.55 9.74
CA SER A 67 31.72 -5.54 9.66
C SER A 67 32.23 -6.96 9.41
N HIS A 68 33.43 -7.06 8.87
CA HIS A 68 34.05 -8.31 8.42
C HIS A 68 35.51 -8.38 8.82
N LYS A 69 36.00 -9.57 9.18
CA LYS A 69 37.43 -9.84 9.42
C LYS A 69 38.00 -10.81 8.42
N THR A 70 37.18 -11.66 7.83
CA THR A 70 37.58 -12.62 6.80
C THR A 70 36.51 -12.69 5.73
N GLY A 71 36.90 -13.20 4.54
CA GLY A 71 36.01 -13.32 3.40
C GLY A 71 36.05 -12.11 2.45
N ARG A 72 35.12 -12.10 1.51
CA ARG A 72 35.04 -11.09 0.44
C ARG A 72 33.62 -10.79 0.01
N LEU A 73 33.45 -9.60 -0.56
CA LEU A 73 32.19 -9.13 -1.12
C LEU A 73 31.80 -9.92 -2.38
N GLU A 74 30.54 -10.33 -2.45
CA GLU A 74 29.90 -10.79 -3.69
C GLU A 74 28.54 -10.09 -3.91
N THR A 75 27.96 -10.26 -5.11
CA THR A 75 26.76 -9.53 -5.53
C THR A 75 25.50 -9.79 -4.68
N ASP A 76 25.47 -10.90 -3.96
CA ASP A 76 24.32 -11.38 -3.15
C ASP A 76 24.76 -11.85 -1.76
N GLY A 77 25.72 -11.18 -1.12
CA GLY A 77 26.15 -11.45 0.24
C GLY A 77 27.65 -11.47 0.46
N TRP A 78 28.06 -11.92 1.65
CA TRP A 78 29.47 -12.02 2.05
C TRP A 78 29.94 -13.47 2.03
N LEU A 79 31.01 -13.76 1.31
CA LEU A 79 31.53 -15.11 1.04
C LEU A 79 32.84 -15.39 1.77
N CYS A 80 32.94 -16.59 2.37
CA CYS A 80 34.19 -17.23 2.78
C CYS A 80 34.37 -18.59 2.09
N GLN A 81 35.60 -18.90 1.67
CA GLN A 81 35.92 -20.13 0.94
C GLN A 81 37.20 -20.77 1.46
N THR A 82 37.15 -22.08 1.77
CA THR A 82 38.32 -22.88 2.20
C THR A 82 39.45 -22.77 1.19
N GLY A 83 40.69 -22.52 1.70
CA GLY A 83 41.89 -22.39 0.91
C GLY A 83 42.08 -21.02 0.24
N ILE A 84 41.10 -20.11 0.35
CA ILE A 84 41.19 -18.75 -0.20
C ILE A 84 41.16 -17.73 0.93
N ASP A 85 40.19 -17.81 1.82
CA ASP A 85 39.99 -16.84 2.90
C ASP A 85 40.60 -17.35 4.21
N ALA A 86 40.98 -16.43 5.11
CA ALA A 86 41.60 -16.77 6.39
C ALA A 86 40.58 -17.48 7.30
N PRO A 87 40.84 -18.73 7.76
CA PRO A 87 39.91 -19.48 8.60
C PRO A 87 39.88 -18.98 10.05
N ASN A 88 38.89 -19.38 10.80
CA ASN A 88 38.73 -19.14 12.23
C ASN A 88 38.66 -17.65 12.61
N ASP A 89 37.82 -16.90 11.89
CA ASP A 89 37.48 -15.52 12.24
C ASP A 89 36.06 -15.17 11.82
N HIS A 90 35.58 -13.99 12.22
CA HIS A 90 34.23 -13.51 11.92
C HIS A 90 34.10 -13.09 10.46
N MET A 91 33.23 -13.79 9.72
CA MET A 91 32.84 -13.37 8.40
C MET A 91 31.83 -12.23 8.45
N ILE A 92 30.99 -12.16 9.50
CA ILE A 92 30.04 -11.07 9.77
C ILE A 92 30.01 -10.79 11.28
N TYR A 93 29.94 -9.49 11.65
CA TYR A 93 29.61 -9.01 12.98
C TYR A 93 29.07 -7.58 12.96
N GLY A 94 28.17 -7.25 13.87
CA GLY A 94 27.39 -6.02 13.92
C GLY A 94 25.90 -6.39 14.00
N PRO A 95 24.98 -5.47 13.75
CA PRO A 95 25.07 -4.09 13.25
C PRO A 95 25.27 -3.00 14.33
N TYR A 96 25.41 -3.38 15.60
CA TYR A 96 25.44 -2.48 16.76
C TYR A 96 24.16 -1.65 16.93
N ASP A 97 23.01 -2.28 16.64
CA ASP A 97 21.71 -1.65 16.74
C ASP A 97 21.17 -1.67 18.16
N ALA A 98 20.69 -0.54 18.66
CA ALA A 98 20.12 -0.41 19.99
C ALA A 98 18.57 -0.38 19.97
N GLY A 99 17.96 -0.56 18.83
CA GLY A 99 16.50 -0.54 18.66
C GLY A 99 15.80 -1.86 18.96
N ILE A 100 16.54 -2.92 19.38
CA ILE A 100 15.95 -4.21 19.72
C ILE A 100 15.33 -4.13 21.12
N PRO A 101 14.01 -4.38 21.26
CA PRO A 101 13.33 -4.27 22.55
C PRO A 101 13.75 -5.35 23.55
N ALA A 102 13.65 -5.04 24.83
CA ALA A 102 13.81 -6.01 25.91
C ALA A 102 12.78 -7.14 25.80
N GLY A 103 13.17 -8.34 26.23
CA GLY A 103 12.33 -9.53 26.22
C GLY A 103 12.74 -10.56 25.16
N PRO A 104 11.87 -11.54 24.87
CA PRO A 104 12.13 -12.59 23.90
C PRO A 104 12.20 -12.05 22.47
N ASN A 105 13.26 -12.43 21.76
CA ASN A 105 13.51 -12.10 20.36
C ASN A 105 14.03 -13.34 19.64
N VAL A 106 14.07 -13.33 18.32
CA VAL A 106 14.66 -14.40 17.51
C VAL A 106 15.61 -13.77 16.50
N ALA A 107 16.88 -14.17 16.53
CA ALA A 107 17.84 -13.82 15.49
C ALA A 107 17.70 -14.80 14.31
N GLU A 108 17.87 -14.30 13.10
CA GLU A 108 17.89 -15.10 11.87
C GLU A 108 19.20 -14.85 11.12
N PHE A 109 19.73 -15.93 10.56
CA PHE A 109 20.96 -15.95 9.78
C PHE A 109 20.65 -16.69 8.47
N ARG A 110 20.66 -15.99 7.35
CA ARG A 110 20.41 -16.57 6.02
C ARG A 110 21.75 -16.90 5.36
N MET A 111 22.02 -18.19 5.24
CA MET A 111 23.31 -18.70 4.78
C MET A 111 23.14 -19.82 3.77
N LYS A 112 24.17 -20.04 2.93
CA LYS A 112 24.30 -21.21 2.08
C LYS A 112 25.70 -21.80 2.11
N VAL A 113 25.79 -23.10 1.77
CA VAL A 113 27.04 -23.82 1.49
C VAL A 113 26.97 -24.41 0.09
N ASP A 114 28.12 -24.65 -0.53
CA ASP A 114 28.21 -25.32 -1.85
C ASP A 114 27.91 -26.82 -1.79
N ASN A 115 28.20 -27.44 -0.64
CA ASN A 115 28.03 -28.87 -0.43
C ASN A 115 27.56 -29.15 1.01
N ASN A 116 26.46 -29.88 1.15
CA ASN A 116 25.84 -30.22 2.43
C ASN A 116 25.96 -31.73 2.80
N THR A 117 26.74 -32.55 2.07
CA THR A 117 26.80 -33.99 2.26
C THR A 117 28.19 -34.55 2.50
N ALA A 118 29.28 -33.77 2.33
CA ALA A 118 30.66 -34.27 2.38
C ALA A 118 31.06 -34.79 3.76
N ASN A 119 30.62 -34.15 4.83
CA ASN A 119 30.90 -34.54 6.24
C ASN A 119 29.93 -33.79 7.17
N ASN A 120 30.07 -34.01 8.48
CA ASN A 120 29.31 -33.27 9.50
C ASN A 120 30.18 -32.31 10.32
N ASP A 121 31.22 -31.76 9.72
CA ASP A 121 32.08 -30.81 10.39
C ASP A 121 31.36 -29.50 10.70
N PRO A 122 31.73 -28.80 11.79
CA PRO A 122 31.29 -27.43 12.04
C PRO A 122 31.69 -26.49 10.88
N VAL A 123 30.70 -25.74 10.39
CA VAL A 123 30.88 -24.76 9.29
C VAL A 123 31.01 -23.37 9.86
N VAL A 124 30.08 -22.96 10.71
CA VAL A 124 30.05 -21.67 11.39
C VAL A 124 29.57 -21.82 12.85
N ASP A 125 29.96 -20.85 13.68
CA ASP A 125 29.23 -20.54 14.91
C ASP A 125 28.44 -19.23 14.67
N ILE A 126 27.17 -19.28 15.00
CA ILE A 126 26.32 -18.10 15.03
C ILE A 126 26.06 -17.71 16.47
N ASP A 127 26.08 -16.45 16.79
CA ASP A 127 25.74 -15.96 18.11
C ASP A 127 25.09 -14.57 18.10
N VAL A 128 24.41 -14.28 19.20
CA VAL A 128 23.83 -12.98 19.53
C VAL A 128 24.56 -12.45 20.75
N ARG A 129 25.24 -11.32 20.61
CA ARG A 129 25.96 -10.66 21.69
C ARG A 129 25.34 -9.32 22.02
N ASN A 130 25.15 -9.04 23.29
CA ASN A 130 24.87 -7.70 23.77
C ASN A 130 26.17 -6.89 23.72
N ALA A 131 26.29 -5.99 22.78
CA ALA A 131 27.50 -5.20 22.58
C ALA A 131 27.71 -4.14 23.68
N THR A 132 26.64 -3.69 24.36
CA THR A 132 26.71 -2.76 25.47
C THR A 132 27.34 -3.39 26.71
N THR A 133 26.99 -4.65 27.02
CA THR A 133 27.48 -5.37 28.22
C THR A 133 28.59 -6.36 27.94
N GLY A 134 28.79 -6.73 26.69
CA GLY A 134 29.75 -7.76 26.27
C GLY A 134 29.25 -9.20 26.42
N GLN A 135 28.04 -9.41 26.91
CA GLN A 135 27.48 -10.74 27.19
C GLN A 135 27.00 -11.40 25.89
N VAL A 136 27.30 -12.69 25.70
CA VAL A 136 26.67 -13.53 24.68
C VAL A 136 25.31 -13.98 25.19
N LEU A 137 24.25 -13.65 24.50
CA LEU A 137 22.86 -13.92 24.87
C LEU A 137 22.39 -15.29 24.40
N ALA A 138 22.87 -15.71 23.22
CA ALA A 138 22.63 -17.04 22.65
C ALA A 138 23.75 -17.40 21.68
N SER A 139 24.02 -18.68 21.47
CA SER A 139 24.98 -19.19 20.50
C SER A 139 24.62 -20.59 20.00
N GLN A 140 24.99 -20.90 18.77
CA GLN A 140 24.80 -22.22 18.17
C GLN A 140 25.90 -22.50 17.14
N THR A 141 26.43 -23.76 17.18
CA THR A 141 27.31 -24.23 16.09
C THR A 141 26.45 -24.89 15.01
N ILE A 142 26.66 -24.49 13.76
CA ILE A 142 25.98 -25.04 12.58
C ILE A 142 26.97 -25.97 11.87
N THR A 143 26.56 -27.22 11.68
CA THR A 143 27.33 -28.22 10.93
C THR A 143 26.86 -28.32 9.49
N ARG A 144 27.68 -28.91 8.63
CA ARG A 144 27.41 -29.05 7.20
C ARG A 144 26.07 -29.78 6.91
N LEU A 145 25.77 -30.86 7.62
CA LEU A 145 24.55 -31.64 7.42
C LEU A 145 23.27 -30.91 7.86
N GLN A 146 23.38 -29.83 8.63
CA GLN A 146 22.22 -29.00 9.00
C GLN A 146 21.73 -28.09 7.88
N PHE A 147 22.48 -27.97 6.78
CA PHE A 147 21.97 -27.32 5.58
C PHE A 147 21.13 -28.32 4.76
N PRO A 148 19.81 -28.17 4.67
CA PRO A 148 18.95 -29.14 3.98
C PRO A 148 19.17 -29.18 2.47
N ILE A 149 19.68 -28.09 1.89
CA ILE A 149 19.89 -27.91 0.44
C ILE A 149 21.28 -27.31 0.22
N ALA A 150 22.05 -27.87 -0.70
CA ALA A 150 23.31 -27.29 -1.16
C ALA A 150 23.06 -26.19 -2.20
N SER A 151 23.91 -25.16 -2.20
CA SER A 151 23.90 -24.03 -3.14
C SER A 151 22.65 -23.13 -3.10
N ASP A 152 21.77 -23.35 -2.13
CA ASP A 152 20.60 -22.48 -1.88
C ASP A 152 20.63 -21.92 -0.46
N TYR A 153 19.99 -20.75 -0.30
CA TYR A 153 19.97 -20.06 0.99
C TYR A 153 18.96 -20.66 1.96
N VAL A 154 19.42 -20.89 3.19
CA VAL A 154 18.64 -21.45 4.30
C VAL A 154 18.67 -20.50 5.49
N ASN A 155 17.54 -20.32 6.16
CA ASN A 155 17.42 -19.52 7.37
C ASN A 155 17.70 -20.39 8.61
N PHE A 156 18.64 -19.96 9.44
CA PHE A 156 18.91 -20.52 10.77
C PHE A 156 18.39 -19.54 11.82
N THR A 157 17.58 -20.01 12.75
CA THR A 157 16.98 -19.19 13.80
C THR A 157 17.64 -19.46 15.14
N LEU A 158 17.88 -18.38 15.91
CA LEU A 158 18.50 -18.44 17.23
C LEU A 158 17.68 -17.59 18.23
N PRO A 159 16.81 -18.21 19.05
CA PRO A 159 16.07 -17.50 20.09
C PRO A 159 17.01 -16.92 21.16
N PHE A 160 16.74 -15.69 21.60
CA PHE A 160 17.47 -15.02 22.66
C PHE A 160 16.55 -14.09 23.47
N THR A 161 17.02 -13.65 24.64
CA THR A 161 16.31 -12.65 25.45
C THR A 161 17.18 -11.41 25.60
N MET A 162 16.66 -10.26 25.17
CA MET A 162 17.32 -8.98 25.38
C MET A 162 17.07 -8.49 26.80
N PRO A 163 18.12 -8.20 27.62
CA PRO A 163 17.94 -7.90 29.04
C PRO A 163 17.24 -6.58 29.34
N ALA A 164 17.44 -5.56 28.49
CA ALA A 164 16.88 -4.22 28.65
C ALA A 164 16.76 -3.49 27.31
N ASP A 165 15.86 -2.51 27.24
CA ASP A 165 15.76 -1.59 26.10
C ASP A 165 17.04 -0.76 25.92
N ASN A 166 17.26 -0.25 24.71
CA ASN A 166 18.36 0.64 24.35
C ASN A 166 19.78 0.04 24.55
N GLN A 167 19.89 -1.27 24.56
CA GLN A 167 21.17 -1.97 24.53
C GLN A 167 21.52 -2.40 23.10
N SER A 168 22.77 -2.18 22.73
CA SER A 168 23.28 -2.47 21.39
C SER A 168 23.51 -3.97 21.22
N ILE A 169 23.14 -4.49 20.03
CA ILE A 169 23.24 -5.91 19.68
C ILE A 169 24.27 -6.13 18.57
N GLU A 170 25.00 -7.23 18.65
CA GLU A 170 25.78 -7.82 17.56
C GLU A 170 25.19 -9.18 17.19
N LEU A 171 24.96 -9.42 15.92
CA LEU A 171 24.75 -10.71 15.29
C LEU A 171 26.07 -11.12 14.65
N ARG A 172 26.58 -12.29 15.01
CA ARG A 172 27.91 -12.69 14.56
C ARG A 172 27.87 -14.05 13.87
N VAL A 173 28.65 -14.18 12.80
CA VAL A 173 28.92 -15.45 12.11
C VAL A 173 30.41 -15.66 12.11
N TYR A 174 30.87 -16.63 12.90
CA TYR A 174 32.28 -17.03 12.96
C TYR A 174 32.51 -18.21 12.03
N TRP A 175 33.32 -18.05 11.01
CA TRP A 175 33.58 -19.07 10.01
C TRP A 175 34.73 -19.99 10.41
N ARG A 176 34.49 -21.31 10.34
CA ARG A 176 35.44 -22.33 10.77
C ARG A 176 36.50 -22.72 9.76
N GLY A 177 36.38 -22.24 8.49
CA GLY A 177 37.34 -22.54 7.41
C GLY A 177 37.12 -23.88 6.72
N THR A 178 36.03 -24.59 7.00
CA THR A 178 35.79 -25.96 6.54
C THR A 178 34.94 -26.08 5.29
N SER A 179 34.42 -24.97 4.75
CA SER A 179 33.49 -24.97 3.62
C SER A 179 33.48 -23.67 2.84
N TYR A 180 32.97 -23.70 1.62
CA TYR A 180 32.39 -22.51 1.00
C TYR A 180 31.14 -22.14 1.81
N THR A 181 31.09 -20.92 2.32
CA THR A 181 29.94 -20.42 3.10
C THR A 181 29.66 -18.99 2.70
N LYS A 182 28.41 -18.70 2.37
CA LYS A 182 27.97 -17.35 2.02
C LYS A 182 26.82 -16.93 2.92
N VAL A 183 26.86 -15.71 3.42
CA VAL A 183 25.78 -15.07 4.20
C VAL A 183 25.12 -14.01 3.34
N ASP A 184 23.84 -14.15 3.12
CA ASP A 184 22.98 -13.17 2.42
C ASP A 184 22.65 -12.02 3.38
N TRP A 185 22.04 -12.33 4.52
CA TRP A 185 21.68 -11.36 5.54
C TRP A 185 21.60 -11.96 6.94
N VAL A 186 21.63 -11.08 7.93
CA VAL A 186 21.26 -11.39 9.31
C VAL A 186 20.12 -10.48 9.76
N ALA A 187 19.28 -10.96 10.68
CA ALA A 187 18.08 -10.25 11.10
C ALA A 187 17.73 -10.53 12.56
N VAL A 188 16.94 -9.64 13.17
CA VAL A 188 16.21 -9.93 14.40
C VAL A 188 14.72 -9.81 14.12
N GLN A 189 13.97 -10.86 14.39
CA GLN A 189 12.51 -10.78 14.41
C GLN A 189 12.11 -9.90 15.58
N GLN A 190 11.69 -8.70 15.26
CA GLN A 190 11.07 -7.81 16.24
C GLN A 190 9.58 -8.13 16.25
N ASN A 191 9.15 -8.81 17.27
CA ASN A 191 7.75 -8.77 17.65
C ASN A 191 7.50 -7.41 18.33
N ALA A 192 7.22 -6.37 17.55
CA ALA A 192 6.38 -5.33 18.09
C ALA A 192 5.09 -6.04 18.46
N SER A 193 4.81 -6.18 19.75
CA SER A 193 3.61 -6.88 20.18
C SER A 193 2.42 -6.23 19.49
N SER A 194 1.39 -7.01 19.12
CA SER A 194 0.14 -6.44 18.57
C SER A 194 -0.37 -5.23 19.40
N ALA A 195 -0.10 -5.26 20.71
CA ALA A 195 -0.36 -4.19 21.66
C ALA A 195 0.34 -2.87 21.28
N GLU A 196 1.61 -2.92 20.89
CA GLU A 196 2.35 -1.73 20.45
C GLU A 196 1.89 -1.25 19.08
N MET A 197 1.53 -2.16 18.18
CA MET A 197 1.02 -1.79 16.86
C MET A 197 -0.27 -0.99 16.95
N TYR A 198 -1.24 -1.41 17.77
CA TYR A 198 -2.47 -0.64 17.98
C TYR A 198 -2.19 0.71 18.66
N LEU A 199 -1.29 0.74 19.64
CA LEU A 199 -0.92 1.93 20.38
C LEU A 199 -0.32 2.99 19.45
N PHE A 200 0.71 2.64 18.69
CA PHE A 200 1.44 3.57 17.83
C PHE A 200 0.67 3.94 16.56
N ALA A 201 -0.17 3.05 16.01
CA ALA A 201 -1.09 3.41 14.94
C ALA A 201 -2.10 4.46 15.40
N SER A 202 -2.65 4.34 16.61
CA SER A 202 -3.54 5.36 17.17
C SER A 202 -2.83 6.66 17.48
N LEU A 203 -1.60 6.63 18.01
CA LEU A 203 -0.75 7.81 18.19
C LEU A 203 -0.55 8.55 16.86
N LYS A 204 -0.11 7.80 15.82
CA LYS A 204 0.09 8.33 14.48
C LYS A 204 -1.18 8.99 13.94
N GLY A 205 -2.31 8.31 14.04
CA GLY A 205 -3.60 8.85 13.59
C GLY A 205 -3.99 10.16 14.30
N ILE A 206 -3.81 10.24 15.63
CA ILE A 206 -4.15 11.45 16.41
C ILE A 206 -3.21 12.61 16.03
N VAL A 207 -1.91 12.36 15.94
CA VAL A 207 -0.90 13.37 15.64
C VAL A 207 -1.02 13.85 14.20
N ASN A 208 -1.12 12.91 13.25
CA ASN A 208 -1.09 13.23 11.82
C ASN A 208 -2.34 13.95 11.31
N ARG A 209 -3.48 13.83 11.99
CA ARG A 209 -4.72 14.49 11.54
C ARG A 209 -4.62 16.02 11.46
N THR A 210 -3.75 16.65 12.26
CA THR A 210 -3.54 18.08 12.27
C THR A 210 -2.37 18.52 11.40
N LYS A 211 -1.37 17.69 11.31
CA LYS A 211 -0.22 17.78 10.42
C LYS A 211 0.49 16.43 10.41
N PRO A 212 0.60 15.70 9.29
CA PRO A 212 1.37 14.48 9.24
C PRO A 212 2.83 14.71 9.62
N ARG A 213 3.28 14.06 10.71
CA ARG A 213 4.61 14.20 11.31
C ARG A 213 5.25 12.87 11.64
N ILE A 214 4.46 11.80 11.74
CA ILE A 214 4.94 10.46 12.05
C ILE A 214 4.76 9.60 10.81
N PHE A 215 5.85 9.00 10.38
CA PHE A 215 5.88 7.96 9.35
C PHE A 215 6.29 6.65 10.00
N SER A 216 5.60 5.57 9.71
CA SER A 216 5.94 4.23 10.22
C SER A 216 6.31 3.30 9.09
N TYR A 217 7.32 2.48 9.36
CA TYR A 217 7.64 1.34 8.56
C TYR A 217 6.94 0.12 9.17
N GLU A 218 5.90 -0.34 8.50
CA GLU A 218 5.02 -1.42 8.98
C GLU A 218 5.13 -2.67 8.11
N GLY A 219 5.76 -2.53 6.96
CA GLY A 219 5.82 -3.58 5.97
C GLY A 219 6.90 -4.61 6.24
N ASP A 220 6.65 -5.77 5.70
CA ASP A 220 7.53 -6.92 5.76
C ASP A 220 7.54 -7.69 4.44
N ALA A 221 6.37 -8.12 3.99
CA ALA A 221 6.23 -8.95 2.80
C ALA A 221 6.67 -8.25 1.51
N PHE A 222 6.69 -6.91 1.50
CA PHE A 222 6.96 -6.11 0.31
C PHE A 222 8.16 -5.18 0.49
N ALA A 223 9.12 -5.63 1.29
CA ALA A 223 10.29 -4.91 1.77
C ALA A 223 10.90 -3.91 0.80
N GLU A 224 10.28 -2.76 0.73
CA GLU A 224 10.94 -1.54 0.32
C GLU A 224 11.61 -0.97 1.54
N GLY A 225 12.77 -0.39 1.42
CA GLY A 225 13.38 0.28 2.55
C GLY A 225 12.43 1.31 3.15
N PRO A 226 12.48 1.58 4.46
CA PRO A 226 11.61 2.54 5.14
C PRO A 226 11.66 3.95 4.53
N TYR A 227 12.71 4.25 3.79
CA TYR A 227 12.99 5.57 3.20
C TYR A 227 12.41 5.77 1.80
N THR A 228 11.91 4.73 1.14
CA THR A 228 11.56 4.74 -0.28
C THR A 228 10.58 5.87 -0.62
N TRP A 229 9.45 5.96 0.06
CA TRP A 229 8.48 7.02 -0.21
C TRP A 229 8.91 8.37 0.33
N LEU A 230 9.52 8.45 1.52
CA LEU A 230 10.01 9.71 2.06
C LEU A 230 11.01 10.36 1.10
N GLN A 231 11.99 9.58 0.62
CA GLN A 231 12.97 10.06 -0.35
C GLN A 231 12.31 10.44 -1.69
N SER A 232 11.43 9.60 -2.24
CA SER A 232 10.76 9.83 -3.52
C SER A 232 9.85 11.05 -3.51
N LEU A 233 9.32 11.41 -2.34
CA LEU A 233 8.45 12.57 -2.13
C LEU A 233 9.22 13.82 -1.67
N GLY A 234 10.55 13.75 -1.58
CA GLY A 234 11.41 14.86 -1.17
C GLY A 234 11.27 15.23 0.30
N LEU A 235 10.84 14.28 1.15
CA LEU A 235 10.73 14.45 2.59
C LEU A 235 12.00 13.97 3.28
N SER A 236 12.40 14.66 4.35
CA SER A 236 13.44 14.21 5.26
C SER A 236 12.83 13.45 6.46
N TRP A 237 13.66 12.78 7.23
CA TRP A 237 13.20 12.06 8.43
C TRP A 237 14.25 12.06 9.52
N THR A 238 13.77 11.86 10.75
CA THR A 238 14.57 11.53 11.92
C THR A 238 14.16 10.14 12.39
N GLU A 239 15.10 9.22 12.38
CA GLU A 239 14.87 7.86 12.85
C GLU A 239 14.73 7.86 14.37
N GLN A 240 13.60 7.40 14.88
CA GLN A 240 13.31 7.31 16.30
C GLN A 240 13.62 5.91 16.80
N THR A 241 14.81 5.71 17.32
CA THR A 241 15.25 4.42 17.89
C THR A 241 14.42 4.01 19.10
N ASP A 242 13.96 5.00 19.89
CA ASP A 242 12.96 4.80 20.94
C ASP A 242 11.61 5.41 20.50
N LYS A 243 10.74 4.56 19.95
CA LYS A 243 9.38 4.98 19.54
C LYS A 243 8.52 5.49 20.68
N TRP A 244 8.80 5.06 21.93
CA TRP A 244 8.06 5.46 23.12
C TRP A 244 8.26 6.96 23.47
N SER A 245 9.40 7.52 23.10
CA SER A 245 9.67 8.96 23.24
C SER A 245 8.65 9.84 22.52
N LEU A 246 8.01 9.32 21.44
CA LEU A 246 6.97 10.05 20.70
C LEU A 246 5.71 10.28 21.53
N ILE A 247 5.36 9.39 22.45
CA ILE A 247 4.22 9.60 23.35
C ILE A 247 4.48 10.83 24.24
N THR A 248 5.70 11.00 24.74
CA THR A 248 6.12 12.18 25.51
C THR A 248 6.19 13.42 24.61
N LYS A 249 6.77 13.32 23.43
CA LYS A 249 6.88 14.40 22.45
C LYS A 249 5.52 14.98 22.08
N TYR A 250 4.52 14.14 21.87
CA TYR A 250 3.16 14.53 21.48
C TYR A 250 2.15 14.50 22.62
N ARG A 251 2.61 14.45 23.87
CA ARG A 251 1.76 14.34 25.08
C ARG A 251 0.60 15.32 25.12
N ASN A 252 0.81 16.55 24.68
CA ASN A 252 -0.20 17.61 24.69
C ASN A 252 -1.35 17.40 23.69
N GLU A 253 -1.20 16.48 22.73
CA GLU A 253 -2.24 16.10 21.78
C GLU A 253 -3.08 14.92 22.27
N LEU A 254 -2.69 14.31 23.39
CA LEU A 254 -3.29 13.12 23.96
C LEU A 254 -4.05 13.43 25.24
N SER A 255 -5.27 12.90 25.37
CA SER A 255 -6.09 13.03 26.58
C SER A 255 -6.04 11.80 27.49
N GLY A 256 -5.75 10.61 26.96
CA GLY A 256 -5.67 9.37 27.74
C GLY A 256 -5.70 8.10 26.90
N LEU A 257 -6.25 7.05 27.49
CA LEU A 257 -6.24 5.68 26.96
C LEU A 257 -7.67 5.14 26.78
N ILE A 258 -7.85 4.32 25.75
CA ILE A 258 -8.99 3.41 25.58
C ILE A 258 -8.42 1.99 25.65
N VAL A 259 -8.83 1.24 26.67
CA VAL A 259 -8.35 -0.14 26.90
C VAL A 259 -9.25 -1.08 26.14
N TYR A 260 -8.70 -1.82 25.19
CA TYR A 260 -9.43 -2.87 24.49
C TYR A 260 -9.45 -4.18 25.28
N ASP A 261 -10.35 -5.09 24.92
CA ASP A 261 -10.45 -6.43 25.51
C ASP A 261 -9.72 -7.47 24.65
N PRO A 262 -8.59 -8.05 25.11
CA PRO A 262 -7.94 -9.13 24.39
C PRO A 262 -8.79 -10.40 24.22
N ALA A 263 -9.74 -10.65 25.13
CA ALA A 263 -10.68 -11.77 25.00
C ALA A 263 -11.76 -11.52 23.94
N GLN A 264 -12.02 -10.25 23.61
CA GLN A 264 -12.90 -9.82 22.55
C GLN A 264 -12.17 -8.83 21.65
N ILE A 265 -11.27 -9.34 20.81
CA ILE A 265 -10.32 -8.52 20.02
C ILE A 265 -11.00 -7.50 19.12
N HIS A 266 -12.24 -7.73 18.68
CA HIS A 266 -13.01 -6.77 17.88
C HIS A 266 -13.25 -5.43 18.58
N THR A 267 -13.07 -5.35 19.92
CA THR A 267 -13.09 -4.10 20.67
C THR A 267 -11.95 -3.16 20.27
N VAL A 268 -10.89 -3.63 19.61
CA VAL A 268 -9.86 -2.77 18.97
C VAL A 268 -10.48 -1.89 17.89
N ASN A 269 -11.42 -2.43 17.09
CA ASN A 269 -12.11 -1.64 16.06
C ASN A 269 -13.03 -0.59 16.70
N LEU A 270 -13.72 -0.92 17.77
CA LEU A 270 -14.51 0.05 18.54
C LEU A 270 -13.60 1.14 19.16
N ALA A 271 -12.47 0.75 19.75
CA ALA A 271 -11.49 1.71 20.28
C ALA A 271 -10.95 2.65 19.18
N THR A 272 -10.75 2.14 17.96
CA THR A 272 -10.33 2.95 16.79
C THR A 272 -11.35 4.04 16.47
N VAL A 273 -12.65 3.70 16.45
CA VAL A 273 -13.74 4.66 16.23
C VAL A 273 -13.77 5.74 17.32
N MET A 274 -13.55 5.34 18.56
CA MET A 274 -13.57 6.24 19.73
C MET A 274 -12.35 7.17 19.79
N ALA A 275 -11.21 6.74 19.27
CA ALA A 275 -9.89 7.35 19.51
C ALA A 275 -9.84 8.83 19.10
N LYS A 276 -10.39 9.21 17.95
CA LYS A 276 -10.40 10.61 17.46
C LYS A 276 -11.10 11.56 18.45
N SER A 277 -12.34 11.24 18.79
CA SER A 277 -13.18 12.11 19.64
C SER A 277 -12.62 12.26 21.05
N ARG A 278 -12.00 11.20 21.56
CA ARG A 278 -11.39 11.16 22.89
C ARG A 278 -9.93 11.61 22.93
N LYS A 279 -9.29 11.83 21.78
CA LYS A 279 -7.83 12.03 21.66
C LYS A 279 -7.06 10.98 22.48
N ALA A 280 -7.45 9.72 22.38
CA ALA A 280 -6.99 8.65 23.23
C ALA A 280 -6.26 7.56 22.44
N LEU A 281 -5.19 7.04 23.03
CA LEU A 281 -4.45 5.91 22.48
C LEU A 281 -5.21 4.59 22.74
N ILE A 282 -5.12 3.67 21.80
CA ILE A 282 -5.62 2.30 21.95
C ILE A 282 -4.59 1.50 22.74
N ALA A 283 -4.94 1.08 23.95
CA ALA A 283 -4.03 0.43 24.88
C ALA A 283 -4.43 -1.00 25.19
N SER A 284 -3.44 -1.89 25.14
CA SER A 284 -3.55 -3.24 25.74
C SER A 284 -3.53 -3.14 27.26
N PRO A 285 -4.26 -4.02 27.99
CA PRO A 285 -4.07 -4.16 29.43
C PRO A 285 -2.61 -4.38 29.87
N LEU A 286 -1.81 -5.03 29.01
CA LEU A 286 -0.39 -5.29 29.28
C LEU A 286 0.46 -4.01 29.37
N LEU A 287 0.04 -2.94 28.72
CA LEU A 287 0.76 -1.66 28.65
C LEU A 287 0.29 -0.64 29.70
N LEU A 288 -0.76 -0.93 30.47
CA LEU A 288 -1.38 0.07 31.34
C LEU A 288 -0.42 0.56 32.43
N SER A 289 0.32 -0.31 33.11
CA SER A 289 1.26 0.09 34.15
C SER A 289 2.31 1.07 33.63
N ARG A 290 2.80 0.87 32.41
CA ARG A 290 3.74 1.77 31.76
C ARG A 290 3.10 3.10 31.38
N LEU A 291 1.93 3.07 30.75
CA LEU A 291 1.29 4.25 30.16
C LEU A 291 0.64 5.18 31.22
N THR A 292 0.20 4.62 32.35
CA THR A 292 -0.38 5.41 33.46
C THR A 292 0.65 6.01 34.39
N ALA A 293 1.88 5.46 34.40
CA ALA A 293 3.01 5.97 35.18
C ALA A 293 3.78 7.09 34.45
N ALA A 294 4.66 7.78 35.19
CA ALA A 294 5.62 8.71 34.60
C ALA A 294 6.56 7.99 33.62
N PRO A 295 6.96 8.62 32.52
CA PRO A 295 6.72 10.03 32.15
C PRO A 295 5.38 10.28 31.43
N TYR A 296 4.61 9.23 31.09
CA TYR A 296 3.42 9.36 30.23
C TYR A 296 2.20 9.92 30.96
N ASN A 297 1.88 9.42 32.16
CA ASN A 297 0.75 9.85 33.00
C ASN A 297 -0.56 9.99 32.22
N LEU A 298 -0.92 8.97 31.43
CA LEU A 298 -2.13 8.95 30.61
C LEU A 298 -3.28 8.28 31.40
N PRO A 299 -4.38 9.00 31.70
CA PRO A 299 -5.53 8.39 32.38
C PRO A 299 -6.30 7.46 31.46
N VAL A 300 -6.94 6.44 32.03
CA VAL A 300 -7.89 5.57 31.32
C VAL A 300 -9.20 6.32 31.16
N LEU A 301 -9.62 6.57 29.90
CA LEU A 301 -10.86 7.27 29.55
C LEU A 301 -12.01 6.31 29.22
N ALA A 302 -11.67 5.08 28.82
CA ALA A 302 -12.61 4.00 28.62
C ALA A 302 -11.91 2.66 28.81
N ASP A 303 -12.62 1.70 29.41
CA ASP A 303 -12.18 0.33 29.56
C ASP A 303 -13.26 -0.58 28.96
N LEU A 304 -12.91 -1.28 27.87
CA LEU A 304 -13.82 -2.15 27.12
C LEU A 304 -13.79 -3.60 27.57
N ARG A 305 -12.94 -3.94 28.55
CA ARG A 305 -12.78 -5.31 29.03
C ARG A 305 -14.08 -5.82 29.66
N GLY A 306 -14.48 -7.03 29.25
CA GLY A 306 -15.67 -7.70 29.78
C GLY A 306 -17.01 -7.04 29.40
N GLN A 307 -17.01 -5.99 28.55
CA GLN A 307 -18.26 -5.30 28.16
C GLN A 307 -18.99 -5.99 27.00
N TYR A 308 -18.30 -6.83 26.25
CA TYR A 308 -18.86 -7.47 25.05
C TYR A 308 -18.61 -8.97 25.06
N THR A 309 -19.63 -9.73 24.75
CA THR A 309 -19.58 -11.21 24.71
C THR A 309 -19.46 -11.77 23.29
N SER A 310 -19.65 -10.92 22.26
CA SER A 310 -19.55 -11.34 20.87
C SER A 310 -19.10 -10.21 19.94
N LYS A 311 -18.49 -10.59 18.83
CA LYS A 311 -18.14 -9.73 17.69
C LYS A 311 -19.34 -8.87 17.24
N LEU A 312 -20.51 -9.50 17.13
CA LEU A 312 -21.72 -8.83 16.64
C LEU A 312 -22.17 -7.70 17.58
N GLN A 313 -22.09 -7.89 18.91
CA GLN A 313 -22.40 -6.83 19.88
C GLN A 313 -21.48 -5.62 19.74
N VAL A 314 -20.20 -5.85 19.51
CA VAL A 314 -19.24 -4.76 19.29
C VAL A 314 -19.66 -3.92 18.08
N TYR A 315 -19.96 -4.55 16.95
CA TYR A 315 -20.31 -3.82 15.72
C TYR A 315 -21.73 -3.25 15.76
N GLN A 316 -22.66 -3.86 16.48
CA GLN A 316 -23.97 -3.26 16.78
C GLN A 316 -23.81 -1.95 17.58
N THR A 317 -22.87 -1.91 18.54
CA THR A 317 -22.54 -0.68 19.29
C THR A 317 -21.97 0.38 18.36
N ILE A 318 -21.07 0.02 17.44
CA ILE A 318 -20.56 0.98 16.45
C ILE A 318 -21.71 1.54 15.61
N PHE A 319 -22.61 0.68 15.12
CA PHE A 319 -23.75 1.09 14.31
C PHE A 319 -24.72 2.01 15.07
N SER A 320 -25.15 1.61 16.27
CA SER A 320 -26.19 2.32 17.01
C SER A 320 -25.70 3.60 17.69
N THR A 321 -24.43 3.62 18.15
CA THR A 321 -23.91 4.71 19.00
C THR A 321 -23.03 5.70 18.24
N TYR A 322 -22.19 5.21 17.35
CA TYR A 322 -21.17 6.03 16.72
C TYR A 322 -21.49 6.38 15.26
N TRP A 323 -22.01 5.43 14.49
CA TRP A 323 -22.34 5.62 13.09
C TRP A 323 -23.22 6.83 12.79
N PRO A 324 -24.26 7.16 13.56
CA PRO A 324 -25.09 8.34 13.31
C PRO A 324 -24.33 9.69 13.30
N ASN A 325 -23.14 9.73 13.90
CA ASN A 325 -22.32 10.95 14.01
C ASN A 325 -21.00 10.86 13.21
N ILE A 326 -20.87 9.86 12.33
CA ILE A 326 -19.69 9.65 11.45
C ILE A 326 -20.09 10.01 10.02
N ASP A 327 -19.13 10.39 9.19
CA ASP A 327 -19.36 10.60 7.76
C ASP A 327 -19.64 9.26 7.06
N HIS A 328 -20.84 9.08 6.54
CA HIS A 328 -21.28 7.83 5.92
C HIS A 328 -20.70 7.57 4.53
N ARG A 329 -19.86 8.47 4.00
CA ARG A 329 -19.18 8.22 2.72
C ARG A 329 -18.06 7.18 2.81
N LEU A 330 -17.71 6.74 4.01
CA LEU A 330 -16.63 5.77 4.23
C LEU A 330 -16.99 4.77 5.33
N LEU A 331 -16.89 3.49 5.00
CA LEU A 331 -16.84 2.38 5.94
C LEU A 331 -15.50 1.66 5.78
N ILE A 332 -14.86 1.24 6.87
CA ILE A 332 -13.56 0.59 6.83
C ILE A 332 -13.67 -0.86 7.30
N GLY A 333 -13.12 -1.79 6.51
CA GLY A 333 -13.03 -3.21 6.82
C GLY A 333 -11.63 -3.63 7.27
N LEU A 334 -11.46 -3.94 8.56
CA LEU A 334 -10.19 -4.42 9.10
C LEU A 334 -10.40 -5.59 10.05
N ASN A 335 -9.71 -6.69 9.77
CA ASN A 335 -9.54 -7.76 10.75
C ASN A 335 -8.58 -7.27 11.84
N PRO A 336 -9.02 -7.13 13.10
CA PRO A 336 -8.14 -6.60 14.15
C PRO A 336 -6.94 -7.50 14.44
N ASP A 337 -7.08 -8.83 14.34
CA ASP A 337 -5.98 -9.76 14.59
C ASP A 337 -4.92 -9.77 13.48
N VAL A 338 -5.33 -9.51 12.24
CA VAL A 338 -4.46 -9.62 11.06
C VAL A 338 -3.86 -8.26 10.72
N HIS A 339 -4.70 -7.23 10.52
CA HIS A 339 -4.26 -5.95 9.98
C HIS A 339 -3.72 -4.95 11.02
N LYS A 340 -3.67 -5.32 12.26
CA LYS A 340 -3.10 -4.60 13.42
C LYS A 340 -2.92 -3.07 13.24
N ALA A 341 -1.73 -2.61 12.84
CA ALA A 341 -1.44 -1.20 12.58
C ALA A 341 -1.92 -0.70 11.22
N ALA A 342 -1.93 -1.57 10.22
CA ALA A 342 -2.23 -1.22 8.83
C ALA A 342 -3.61 -0.54 8.69
N LEU A 343 -3.68 0.53 7.91
CA LEU A 343 -4.83 1.41 7.70
C LEU A 343 -5.43 2.03 8.99
N ARG A 344 -5.08 1.54 10.18
CA ARG A 344 -5.66 1.95 11.46
C ARG A 344 -5.35 3.40 11.82
N GLU A 345 -4.18 3.89 11.46
CA GLU A 345 -3.84 5.30 11.67
C GLU A 345 -4.78 6.25 10.91
N TYR A 346 -5.11 5.89 9.66
CA TYR A 346 -6.04 6.63 8.82
C TYR A 346 -7.47 6.58 9.39
N ALA A 347 -7.94 5.38 9.78
CA ALA A 347 -9.22 5.19 10.43
C ALA A 347 -9.32 6.01 11.73
N THR A 348 -8.28 6.00 12.57
CA THR A 348 -8.19 6.79 13.81
C THR A 348 -8.25 8.29 13.52
N ALA A 349 -7.48 8.78 12.55
CA ALA A 349 -7.44 10.21 12.21
C ALA A 349 -8.79 10.73 11.75
N LEU A 350 -9.53 9.94 10.97
CA LEU A 350 -10.86 10.27 10.49
C LEU A 350 -11.94 10.06 11.55
N GLY A 351 -11.74 9.14 12.49
CA GLY A 351 -12.80 8.61 13.36
C GLY A 351 -13.85 7.87 12.54
N ALA A 352 -13.43 7.16 11.50
CA ALA A 352 -14.30 6.39 10.63
C ALA A 352 -14.80 5.13 11.34
N ALA A 353 -15.97 4.63 10.93
CA ALA A 353 -16.45 3.33 11.40
C ALA A 353 -15.56 2.21 10.85
N VAL A 354 -15.15 1.30 11.75
CA VAL A 354 -14.29 0.16 11.42
C VAL A 354 -15.02 -1.13 11.80
N VAL A 355 -15.22 -2.01 10.82
CA VAL A 355 -15.93 -3.28 10.99
C VAL A 355 -15.13 -4.44 10.41
N TRP A 356 -15.50 -5.67 10.76
CA TRP A 356 -15.05 -6.90 10.11
C TRP A 356 -16.20 -7.89 10.10
N LEU A 357 -17.15 -7.65 9.18
CA LEU A 357 -18.40 -8.41 9.04
C LEU A 357 -18.31 -9.32 7.81
N ASP A 358 -18.66 -10.59 8.01
CA ASP A 358 -18.67 -11.59 6.95
C ASP A 358 -20.01 -11.56 6.20
N PRO A 359 -20.03 -11.26 4.89
CA PRO A 359 -21.26 -11.25 4.10
C PRO A 359 -21.93 -12.62 3.98
N ASN A 360 -21.22 -13.72 4.25
CA ASN A 360 -21.75 -15.08 4.21
C ASN A 360 -22.42 -15.53 5.52
N ILE A 361 -22.22 -14.80 6.63
CA ILE A 361 -22.83 -15.11 7.93
C ILE A 361 -24.10 -14.27 8.09
N ALA A 362 -25.27 -14.90 8.15
CA ALA A 362 -26.57 -14.24 8.09
C ALA A 362 -26.75 -13.06 9.06
N ALA A 363 -26.34 -13.21 10.34
CA ALA A 363 -26.46 -12.15 11.34
C ALA A 363 -25.50 -10.97 11.06
N GLU A 364 -24.27 -11.26 10.63
CA GLU A 364 -23.27 -10.27 10.26
C GLU A 364 -23.67 -9.56 8.95
N SER A 365 -24.15 -10.32 7.97
CA SER A 365 -24.67 -9.80 6.69
C SER A 365 -25.85 -8.83 6.92
N THR A 366 -26.74 -9.13 7.84
CA THR A 366 -27.85 -8.22 8.19
C THR A 366 -27.33 -6.88 8.73
N LEU A 367 -26.36 -6.91 9.64
CA LEU A 367 -25.77 -5.69 10.18
C LEU A 367 -24.96 -4.93 9.12
N LEU A 368 -24.18 -5.65 8.29
CA LEU A 368 -23.45 -5.06 7.16
C LEU A 368 -24.39 -4.32 6.21
N ASN A 369 -25.53 -4.95 5.84
CA ASN A 369 -26.54 -4.34 5.00
C ASN A 369 -27.12 -3.06 5.61
N SER A 370 -27.23 -2.99 6.95
CA SER A 370 -27.67 -1.78 7.65
C SER A 370 -26.67 -0.62 7.49
N PHE A 371 -25.38 -0.91 7.56
CA PHE A 371 -24.34 0.09 7.23
C PHE A 371 -24.44 0.53 5.77
N LEU A 372 -24.39 -0.42 4.82
CA LEU A 372 -24.33 -0.12 3.39
C LEU A 372 -25.57 0.64 2.89
N SER A 373 -26.77 0.27 3.36
CA SER A 373 -28.02 0.94 2.97
C SER A 373 -28.13 2.39 3.48
N SER A 374 -27.37 2.74 4.53
CA SER A 374 -27.32 4.10 5.06
C SER A 374 -26.21 4.96 4.46
N MET A 375 -25.34 4.39 3.63
CA MET A 375 -24.30 5.10 2.91
C MET A 375 -24.85 5.77 1.65
N PRO A 376 -24.46 7.02 1.34
CA PRO A 376 -24.83 7.66 0.08
C PRO A 376 -24.26 6.89 -1.12
N PRO A 377 -24.96 6.83 -2.25
CA PRO A 377 -24.42 6.24 -3.48
C PRO A 377 -23.09 6.87 -3.91
N GLY A 378 -22.17 6.04 -4.37
CA GLY A 378 -20.81 6.44 -4.73
C GLY A 378 -19.87 6.61 -3.53
N SER A 379 -20.27 6.14 -2.35
CA SER A 379 -19.40 5.99 -1.18
C SER A 379 -18.41 4.86 -1.36
N ASN A 380 -17.46 4.74 -0.42
CA ASN A 380 -16.40 3.76 -0.48
C ASN A 380 -16.37 2.87 0.76
N TYR A 381 -16.06 1.60 0.54
CA TYR A 381 -15.60 0.67 1.56
C TYR A 381 -14.08 0.52 1.41
N MET A 382 -13.30 0.90 2.40
CA MET A 382 -11.83 0.77 2.40
C MET A 382 -11.37 -0.40 3.25
N GLY A 383 -10.24 -0.98 2.92
CA GLY A 383 -9.69 -2.16 3.60
C GLY A 383 -9.95 -3.41 2.79
N TRP A 384 -10.38 -4.47 3.45
CA TRP A 384 -10.69 -5.72 2.77
C TRP A 384 -11.84 -6.48 3.41
N TRP A 385 -12.13 -7.64 2.89
CA TRP A 385 -13.25 -8.49 3.23
C TRP A 385 -12.80 -9.82 3.84
N PRO A 386 -13.60 -10.45 4.72
CA PRO A 386 -13.38 -11.85 5.10
C PRO A 386 -13.40 -12.80 3.91
N ASP A 387 -14.24 -12.50 2.91
CA ASP A 387 -14.33 -13.20 1.63
C ASP A 387 -14.50 -12.15 0.52
N GLU A 388 -13.54 -12.11 -0.40
CA GLU A 388 -13.42 -11.07 -1.43
C GLU A 388 -14.67 -10.97 -2.30
N GLN A 389 -15.01 -12.06 -2.98
CA GLN A 389 -16.07 -12.03 -4.00
C GLN A 389 -17.44 -11.67 -3.43
N PRO A 390 -17.93 -12.27 -2.33
CA PRO A 390 -19.18 -11.86 -1.70
C PRO A 390 -19.16 -10.43 -1.15
N GLY A 391 -18.01 -9.97 -0.65
CA GLY A 391 -17.85 -8.61 -0.14
C GLY A 391 -17.96 -7.55 -1.23
N VAL A 392 -17.20 -7.70 -2.32
CA VAL A 392 -17.25 -6.79 -3.48
C VAL A 392 -18.60 -6.85 -4.19
N GLN A 393 -19.18 -8.05 -4.30
CA GLN A 393 -20.56 -8.20 -4.81
C GLN A 393 -21.54 -7.39 -3.96
N ARG A 394 -21.45 -7.49 -2.64
CA ARG A 394 -22.35 -6.81 -1.73
C ARG A 394 -22.25 -5.29 -1.83
N THR A 395 -21.05 -4.72 -1.82
CA THR A 395 -20.90 -3.26 -2.03
C THR A 395 -21.41 -2.82 -3.39
N SER A 396 -21.17 -3.60 -4.44
CA SER A 396 -21.66 -3.29 -5.80
C SER A 396 -23.19 -3.20 -5.85
N GLU A 397 -23.89 -4.10 -5.15
CA GLU A 397 -25.38 -4.11 -5.05
C GLU A 397 -25.94 -2.87 -4.35
N TYR A 398 -25.13 -2.13 -3.59
CA TYR A 398 -25.50 -0.87 -2.94
C TYR A 398 -24.97 0.37 -3.68
N GLY A 399 -24.32 0.22 -4.82
CA GLY A 399 -23.69 1.33 -5.55
C GLY A 399 -22.49 1.93 -4.82
N ILE A 400 -21.75 1.10 -4.11
CA ILE A 400 -20.56 1.42 -3.33
C ILE A 400 -19.37 0.70 -3.95
N THR A 401 -18.19 1.31 -3.94
CA THR A 401 -16.96 0.67 -4.40
C THR A 401 -16.10 0.21 -3.23
N THR A 402 -15.33 -0.86 -3.43
CA THR A 402 -14.28 -1.30 -2.50
C THR A 402 -12.95 -0.67 -2.93
N ILE A 403 -12.20 -0.11 -1.99
CA ILE A 403 -10.82 0.33 -2.19
C ILE A 403 -9.92 -0.58 -1.35
N ALA A 404 -9.28 -1.53 -2.01
CA ALA A 404 -8.37 -2.47 -1.37
C ALA A 404 -7.20 -1.73 -0.73
N SER A 405 -7.08 -1.77 0.59
CA SER A 405 -6.16 -0.93 1.35
C SER A 405 -5.85 -1.44 2.76
N ASP A 406 -6.21 -2.68 3.06
CA ASP A 406 -6.10 -3.29 4.39
C ASP A 406 -4.67 -3.36 4.93
N TRP A 407 -3.66 -3.40 4.05
CA TRP A 407 -2.25 -3.34 4.39
C TRP A 407 -1.59 -1.99 4.08
N CYS A 408 -2.38 -0.96 3.74
CA CYS A 408 -1.82 0.38 3.57
C CYS A 408 -1.25 0.94 4.87
N SER A 409 -0.14 1.62 4.74
CA SER A 409 0.50 2.39 5.82
C SER A 409 0.61 3.87 5.42
N ASN A 410 0.72 4.76 6.40
CA ASN A 410 1.02 6.19 6.16
C ASN A 410 0.06 6.96 5.24
N LEU A 411 -1.19 6.50 5.06
CA LEU A 411 -2.16 7.18 4.19
C LEU A 411 -2.46 8.62 4.63
N THR A 412 -2.35 8.95 5.93
CA THR A 412 -2.45 10.33 6.40
C THR A 412 -1.37 11.23 5.82
N MET A 413 -0.14 10.72 5.66
CA MET A 413 0.95 11.43 5.03
C MET A 413 0.77 11.48 3.51
N HIS A 414 0.47 10.35 2.88
CA HIS A 414 0.30 10.26 1.44
C HIS A 414 -0.82 11.16 0.92
N SER A 415 -1.98 11.18 1.58
CA SER A 415 -3.13 12.01 1.18
C SER A 415 -2.92 13.50 1.44
N GLY A 416 -1.94 13.86 2.25
CA GLY A 416 -1.49 15.24 2.49
C GLY A 416 -0.47 15.76 1.47
N THR A 417 0.02 14.92 0.56
CA THR A 417 0.97 15.34 -0.47
C THR A 417 0.29 16.21 -1.54
N SER A 418 1.11 16.90 -2.36
CA SER A 418 0.58 17.77 -3.42
C SER A 418 -0.33 17.01 -4.38
N ARG A 419 -1.49 17.56 -4.65
CA ARG A 419 -2.48 17.01 -5.59
C ARG A 419 -2.23 17.39 -7.05
N THR A 420 -1.15 18.12 -7.33
CA THR A 420 -0.74 18.42 -8.70
C THR A 420 -0.08 17.19 -9.31
N VAL A 421 -0.73 16.61 -10.28
CA VAL A 421 -0.20 15.50 -11.08
C VAL A 421 0.18 16.02 -12.45
N THR A 422 1.45 15.89 -12.82
CA THR A 422 1.96 16.30 -14.12
C THR A 422 1.97 15.10 -15.05
N LEU A 423 1.02 15.08 -15.99
CA LEU A 423 0.88 13.99 -16.95
C LEU A 423 1.96 14.07 -18.04
N LYS A 424 2.44 12.92 -18.51
CA LYS A 424 3.28 12.85 -19.71
C LYS A 424 2.41 12.65 -20.96
N PRO A 425 2.81 13.22 -22.11
CA PRO A 425 2.12 12.97 -23.37
C PRO A 425 2.23 11.50 -23.77
N VAL A 426 1.21 11.00 -24.45
CA VAL A 426 1.22 9.65 -25.02
C VAL A 426 2.21 9.66 -26.20
N PRO A 427 3.20 8.75 -26.24
CA PRO A 427 4.10 8.61 -27.38
C PRO A 427 3.33 8.21 -28.66
N PRO A 428 3.86 8.48 -29.87
CA PRO A 428 3.23 8.05 -31.10
C PRO A 428 3.13 6.50 -31.18
N LYS A 429 1.95 5.99 -31.55
CA LYS A 429 1.78 4.59 -31.82
C LYS A 429 2.48 4.15 -33.12
N PRO A 430 2.85 2.86 -33.30
CA PRO A 430 3.32 2.36 -34.58
C PRO A 430 2.22 2.45 -35.67
N ALA A 431 2.63 2.43 -36.92
CA ALA A 431 1.68 2.32 -38.04
C ALA A 431 0.96 0.98 -38.02
N LEU A 432 -0.33 0.97 -38.36
CA LEU A 432 -1.13 -0.25 -38.48
C LEU A 432 -0.62 -1.10 -39.67
N GLN A 433 -0.35 -2.36 -39.39
CA GLN A 433 0.10 -3.36 -40.36
C GLN A 433 -0.68 -4.67 -40.15
N ASN A 434 -0.64 -5.56 -41.13
CA ASN A 434 -1.13 -6.93 -40.97
C ASN A 434 -0.14 -7.75 -40.12
N LYS A 435 -0.18 -7.54 -38.80
CA LYS A 435 0.69 -8.13 -37.79
C LYS A 435 -0.11 -8.59 -36.57
N LEU A 436 0.52 -9.36 -35.71
CA LEU A 436 0.03 -9.75 -34.39
C LEU A 436 0.48 -8.70 -33.39
N TYR A 437 -0.44 -7.89 -32.88
CA TYR A 437 -0.13 -6.89 -31.85
C TYR A 437 -0.34 -7.47 -30.46
N VAL A 438 0.67 -7.36 -29.59
CA VAL A 438 0.63 -7.88 -28.22
C VAL A 438 0.78 -6.71 -27.25
N ALA A 439 -0.15 -6.58 -26.29
CA ALA A 439 -0.01 -5.69 -25.17
C ALA A 439 0.08 -6.47 -23.87
N PHE A 440 1.05 -6.13 -23.02
CA PHE A 440 1.21 -6.68 -21.68
C PHE A 440 0.61 -5.75 -20.65
N ILE A 441 -0.05 -6.30 -19.64
CA ILE A 441 -0.60 -5.59 -18.48
C ILE A 441 -0.17 -6.29 -17.21
N LEU A 442 0.33 -5.54 -16.23
CA LEU A 442 0.52 -6.00 -14.87
C LEU A 442 -0.69 -5.59 -14.02
N SER A 443 -1.34 -6.57 -13.39
CA SER A 443 -2.63 -6.44 -12.69
C SER A 443 -2.51 -5.83 -11.29
N ASP A 444 -3.66 -5.82 -10.59
CA ASP A 444 -3.85 -5.53 -9.16
C ASP A 444 -3.73 -4.06 -8.75
N GLY A 445 -3.79 -3.14 -9.70
CA GLY A 445 -3.70 -1.71 -9.43
C GLY A 445 -4.96 -1.06 -8.82
N ASP A 446 -6.04 -1.79 -8.55
CA ASP A 446 -7.12 -1.35 -7.66
C ASP A 446 -6.68 -1.30 -6.20
N ASN A 447 -5.62 -2.01 -5.86
CA ASN A 447 -5.11 -2.27 -4.53
C ASN A 447 -4.05 -1.24 -4.14
N LEU A 448 -4.39 -0.32 -3.23
CA LEU A 448 -3.50 0.77 -2.81
C LEU A 448 -2.23 0.26 -2.10
N GLN A 449 -2.32 -0.83 -1.32
CA GLN A 449 -1.14 -1.39 -0.66
C GLN A 449 -0.19 -2.07 -1.65
N TYR A 450 -0.71 -2.70 -2.70
CA TYR A 450 0.13 -3.19 -3.79
C TYR A 450 0.91 -2.04 -4.43
N ILE A 451 0.23 -0.93 -4.71
CA ILE A 451 0.85 0.28 -5.29
C ILE A 451 1.90 0.87 -4.34
N GLU A 452 1.57 0.94 -3.04
CA GLU A 452 2.47 1.47 -2.01
C GLU A 452 3.74 0.62 -1.85
N HIS A 453 3.63 -0.71 -1.95
CA HIS A 453 4.69 -1.66 -1.61
C HIS A 453 5.24 -2.42 -2.82
N LEU A 454 4.58 -3.52 -3.25
CA LEU A 454 5.14 -4.41 -4.27
C LEU A 454 5.30 -3.73 -5.63
N MET A 455 4.32 -2.95 -6.08
CA MET A 455 4.45 -2.23 -7.34
C MET A 455 5.63 -1.26 -7.31
N ARG A 456 5.85 -0.58 -6.19
CA ARG A 456 6.99 0.33 -6.02
C ARG A 456 8.32 -0.41 -6.16
N LYS A 457 8.41 -1.64 -5.64
CA LYS A 457 9.58 -2.52 -5.83
C LYS A 457 9.74 -2.94 -7.30
N LEU A 458 8.65 -3.40 -7.91
CA LEU A 458 8.64 -3.80 -9.32
C LEU A 458 8.98 -2.64 -10.26
N TRP A 459 8.58 -1.41 -9.90
CA TRP A 459 8.90 -0.19 -10.64
C TRP A 459 10.39 0.11 -10.69
N ASN A 460 11.17 -0.36 -9.71
CA ASN A 460 12.63 -0.24 -9.67
C ASN A 460 13.36 -1.37 -10.42
N ASN A 461 12.63 -2.32 -11.03
CA ASN A 461 13.26 -3.40 -11.78
C ASN A 461 14.14 -2.84 -12.92
N PRO A 462 15.39 -3.30 -13.08
CA PRO A 462 16.32 -2.77 -14.08
C PRO A 462 15.84 -2.98 -15.53
N ASP A 463 14.97 -3.95 -15.80
CA ASP A 463 14.40 -4.20 -17.12
C ASP A 463 13.12 -3.40 -17.39
N ARG A 464 12.65 -2.58 -16.43
CA ARG A 464 11.52 -1.68 -16.67
C ARG A 464 11.85 -0.70 -17.81
N GLY A 465 10.88 -0.52 -18.71
CA GLY A 465 11.07 0.33 -19.89
C GLY A 465 11.78 -0.37 -21.06
N ALA A 466 12.27 -1.61 -20.90
CA ALA A 466 12.88 -2.36 -22.00
C ALA A 466 11.86 -2.76 -23.08
N VAL A 467 10.62 -2.99 -22.68
CA VAL A 467 9.50 -3.33 -23.59
C VAL A 467 8.24 -2.57 -23.18
N PRO A 468 7.32 -2.28 -24.13
CA PRO A 468 6.04 -1.66 -23.80
C PRO A 468 5.22 -2.54 -22.86
N MET A 469 4.68 -1.92 -21.78
CA MET A 469 3.77 -2.60 -20.84
C MET A 469 2.82 -1.62 -20.15
N GLY A 470 1.68 -2.14 -19.72
CA GLY A 470 0.71 -1.44 -18.89
C GLY A 470 0.90 -1.72 -17.42
N TRP A 471 0.81 -0.68 -16.62
CA TRP A 471 0.78 -0.72 -15.16
C TRP A 471 -0.62 -0.32 -14.72
N THR A 472 -1.36 -1.22 -14.09
CA THR A 472 -2.65 -0.86 -13.50
C THR A 472 -2.44 -0.04 -12.24
N LEU A 473 -3.21 1.04 -12.09
CA LEU A 473 -3.24 1.89 -10.89
C LEU A 473 -4.68 2.27 -10.55
N SER A 474 -4.91 2.55 -9.28
CA SER A 474 -6.21 3.05 -8.82
C SER A 474 -6.34 4.55 -9.11
N PRO A 475 -7.38 5.00 -9.79
CA PRO A 475 -7.66 6.42 -9.91
C PRO A 475 -7.92 7.12 -8.57
N ALA A 476 -8.32 6.37 -7.53
CA ALA A 476 -8.46 6.87 -6.16
C ALA A 476 -7.14 7.42 -5.57
N MET A 477 -5.98 7.11 -6.17
CA MET A 477 -4.69 7.73 -5.80
C MET A 477 -4.69 9.25 -5.88
N LEU A 478 -5.55 9.86 -6.72
CA LEU A 478 -5.72 11.32 -6.77
C LEU A 478 -6.08 11.90 -5.40
N ASP A 479 -6.74 11.12 -4.56
CA ASP A 479 -7.11 11.51 -3.20
C ASP A 479 -6.25 10.83 -2.15
N ALA A 480 -6.01 9.53 -2.28
CA ALA A 480 -5.30 8.73 -1.29
C ALA A 480 -3.77 8.97 -1.31
N MET A 481 -3.16 9.06 -2.49
CA MET A 481 -1.70 9.05 -2.67
C MET A 481 -1.26 9.92 -3.86
N PRO A 482 -1.67 11.20 -3.95
CA PRO A 482 -1.42 12.02 -5.14
C PRO A 482 0.07 12.21 -5.44
N GLY A 483 0.91 12.32 -4.42
CA GLY A 483 2.36 12.40 -4.60
C GLY A 483 2.96 11.14 -5.19
N ALA A 484 2.46 9.96 -4.80
CA ALA A 484 2.89 8.69 -5.38
C ALA A 484 2.44 8.57 -6.85
N LEU A 485 1.21 8.96 -7.17
CA LEU A 485 0.75 9.01 -8.57
C LEU A 485 1.63 9.92 -9.42
N ASN A 486 1.97 11.11 -8.91
CA ASN A 486 2.87 12.03 -9.60
C ASN A 486 4.28 11.44 -9.76
N TYR A 487 4.80 10.73 -8.76
CA TYR A 487 6.08 10.03 -8.83
C TYR A 487 6.09 8.99 -9.97
N PHE A 488 5.05 8.16 -10.10
CA PHE A 488 4.96 7.20 -11.20
C PHE A 488 4.95 7.90 -12.57
N TRP A 489 4.19 8.98 -12.72
CA TRP A 489 4.20 9.77 -13.95
C TRP A 489 5.56 10.38 -14.25
N GLN A 490 6.23 10.99 -13.27
CA GLN A 490 7.53 11.65 -13.48
C GLN A 490 8.63 10.67 -13.88
N THR A 491 8.57 9.45 -13.37
CA THR A 491 9.59 8.42 -13.57
C THR A 491 9.24 7.40 -14.67
N ALA A 492 8.03 7.47 -15.24
CA ALA A 492 7.62 6.62 -16.36
C ALA A 492 8.51 6.84 -17.60
N THR A 493 8.86 5.77 -18.29
CA THR A 493 9.49 5.78 -19.63
C THR A 493 8.41 5.84 -20.71
N ASP A 494 8.81 5.98 -21.98
CA ASP A 494 7.87 5.93 -23.11
C ASP A 494 7.22 4.53 -23.28
N ASN A 495 7.82 3.49 -22.73
CA ASN A 495 7.30 2.14 -22.73
C ASN A 495 6.35 1.83 -21.55
N ASP A 496 6.31 2.67 -20.52
CA ASP A 496 5.39 2.50 -19.39
C ASP A 496 4.05 3.19 -19.70
N ASN A 497 2.95 2.44 -19.68
CA ASN A 497 1.59 2.96 -19.81
C ASN A 497 0.83 2.80 -18.50
N LEU A 498 0.51 3.92 -17.85
CA LEU A 498 -0.33 3.91 -16.65
C LEU A 498 -1.80 3.81 -17.05
N ILE A 499 -2.50 2.80 -16.55
CA ILE A 499 -3.90 2.50 -16.88
C ILE A 499 -4.73 2.27 -15.62
N SER A 500 -6.05 2.42 -15.75
CA SER A 500 -6.96 2.20 -14.62
C SER A 500 -7.06 0.71 -14.28
N GLY A 501 -6.86 0.39 -13.00
CA GLY A 501 -7.15 -0.93 -12.45
C GLY A 501 -8.66 -1.22 -12.37
N PRO A 502 -9.07 -2.43 -12.01
CA PRO A 502 -10.47 -2.83 -11.96
C PRO A 502 -11.23 -2.12 -10.81
N SER A 503 -12.47 -1.66 -11.02
CA SER A 503 -13.13 -1.49 -12.33
C SER A 503 -13.37 0.00 -12.60
N GLY A 504 -12.47 0.86 -12.13
CA GLY A 504 -12.57 2.32 -12.17
C GLY A 504 -12.03 2.95 -10.91
N TYR A 505 -12.70 3.98 -10.36
CA TYR A 505 -12.22 4.67 -9.15
C TYR A 505 -12.18 3.80 -7.88
N GLY A 506 -12.74 2.59 -7.93
CA GLY A 506 -12.65 1.56 -6.91
C GLY A 506 -13.05 0.21 -7.47
N TYR A 507 -12.68 -0.85 -6.78
CA TYR A 507 -12.99 -2.22 -7.15
C TYR A 507 -14.49 -2.49 -6.94
N THR A 508 -15.15 -2.93 -8.00
CA THR A 508 -16.60 -3.21 -8.01
C THR A 508 -16.94 -4.12 -9.18
N TYR A 509 -18.12 -4.74 -9.12
CA TYR A 509 -18.70 -5.51 -10.21
C TYR A 509 -19.80 -4.68 -10.90
N PRO A 510 -19.49 -3.95 -11.98
CA PRO A 510 -20.43 -3.03 -12.61
C PRO A 510 -21.74 -3.69 -13.10
N ASN A 511 -21.73 -4.99 -13.45
CA ASN A 511 -22.94 -5.73 -13.81
C ASN A 511 -23.96 -5.85 -12.65
N SER A 512 -23.50 -5.68 -11.40
CA SER A 512 -24.30 -5.85 -10.19
C SER A 512 -24.80 -4.53 -9.61
N TRP A 513 -24.56 -3.40 -10.29
CA TRP A 513 -25.02 -2.11 -9.81
C TRP A 513 -26.55 -2.02 -9.79
N PRO A 514 -27.15 -1.36 -8.78
CA PRO A 514 -28.58 -1.51 -8.45
C PRO A 514 -29.52 -1.03 -9.55
N ASN A 515 -29.11 0.00 -10.29
CA ASN A 515 -29.92 0.61 -11.36
C ASN A 515 -29.05 1.46 -12.29
N GLN A 516 -29.62 1.84 -13.44
CA GLN A 516 -28.93 2.61 -14.47
C GLN A 516 -28.44 3.97 -13.98
N ASN A 517 -29.18 4.67 -13.12
CA ASN A 517 -28.76 6.00 -12.65
C ASN A 517 -27.50 5.92 -11.81
N LEU A 518 -27.40 4.91 -10.94
CA LEU A 518 -26.21 4.69 -10.12
C LEU A 518 -25.01 4.18 -10.96
N LEU A 519 -25.26 3.32 -11.93
CA LEU A 519 -24.22 2.93 -12.89
C LEU A 519 -23.70 4.14 -13.69
N ASN A 520 -24.60 5.03 -14.15
CA ASN A 520 -24.22 6.26 -14.81
C ASN A 520 -23.35 7.16 -13.90
N LEU A 521 -23.72 7.29 -12.62
CA LEU A 521 -22.93 8.05 -11.64
C LEU A 521 -21.55 7.45 -11.43
N PHE A 522 -21.44 6.13 -11.33
CA PHE A 522 -20.18 5.41 -11.20
C PHE A 522 -19.27 5.66 -12.41
N VAL A 523 -19.80 5.49 -13.62
CA VAL A 523 -19.03 5.67 -14.85
C VAL A 523 -18.62 7.14 -15.05
N ALA A 524 -19.51 8.10 -14.75
CA ALA A 524 -19.19 9.52 -14.82
C ALA A 524 -18.06 9.92 -13.83
N ARG A 525 -18.10 9.41 -12.63
CA ARG A 525 -17.03 9.63 -11.62
C ARG A 525 -15.73 8.94 -12.03
N THR A 526 -15.83 7.72 -12.56
CA THR A 526 -14.66 6.99 -13.11
C THR A 526 -14.02 7.79 -14.26
N GLU A 527 -14.81 8.34 -15.16
CA GLU A 527 -14.30 9.20 -16.25
C GLU A 527 -13.58 10.45 -15.72
N ASP A 528 -14.17 11.17 -14.75
CA ASP A 528 -13.50 12.34 -14.16
C ASP A 528 -12.16 11.97 -13.50
N TYR A 529 -12.12 10.89 -12.73
CA TYR A 529 -10.91 10.46 -12.07
C TYR A 529 -9.86 9.92 -13.06
N ASN A 530 -10.26 9.13 -14.05
CA ASN A 530 -9.35 8.62 -15.08
C ASN A 530 -8.76 9.76 -15.92
N ARG A 531 -9.58 10.74 -16.33
CA ARG A 531 -9.13 11.90 -17.07
C ARG A 531 -8.10 12.72 -16.30
N ARG A 532 -8.35 12.96 -15.02
CA ARG A 532 -7.43 13.69 -14.13
C ARG A 532 -6.17 12.90 -13.81
N ALA A 533 -6.27 11.59 -13.71
CA ALA A 533 -5.14 10.68 -13.51
C ALA A 533 -4.34 10.39 -14.79
N GLY A 534 -4.87 10.76 -15.97
CA GLY A 534 -4.25 10.50 -17.27
C GLY A 534 -4.44 9.06 -17.79
N PHE A 535 -5.39 8.32 -17.24
CA PHE A 535 -5.64 6.92 -17.62
C PHE A 535 -6.63 6.86 -18.78
N ARG A 536 -6.20 6.28 -19.91
CA ARG A 536 -6.98 6.19 -21.15
C ARG A 536 -7.47 4.76 -21.46
N VAL A 537 -7.05 3.78 -20.66
CA VAL A 537 -7.47 2.38 -20.73
C VAL A 537 -7.92 1.95 -19.36
N ILE A 538 -8.95 1.13 -19.28
CA ILE A 538 -9.49 0.60 -18.04
C ILE A 538 -9.67 -0.92 -18.14
N THR A 539 -9.34 -1.64 -17.07
CA THR A 539 -9.72 -3.05 -16.90
C THR A 539 -10.99 -3.14 -16.08
N ILE A 540 -11.94 -3.97 -16.49
CA ILE A 540 -13.22 -4.17 -15.79
C ILE A 540 -13.37 -5.62 -15.38
N TRP A 541 -13.69 -5.83 -14.10
CA TRP A 541 -14.02 -7.11 -13.51
C TRP A 541 -15.50 -7.16 -13.12
N ASN A 542 -16.14 -8.29 -13.41
CA ASN A 542 -17.50 -8.59 -12.99
C ASN A 542 -17.55 -9.99 -12.41
N THR A 543 -17.03 -10.24 -11.25
CA THR A 543 -16.62 -11.52 -10.70
C THR A 543 -15.25 -11.96 -11.25
N ILE A 544 -14.66 -12.99 -10.64
CA ILE A 544 -13.30 -13.47 -11.02
C ILE A 544 -13.22 -13.92 -12.48
N THR A 545 -14.34 -14.32 -13.10
CA THR A 545 -14.37 -14.86 -14.48
C THR A 545 -15.38 -14.16 -15.39
N GLY A 546 -16.11 -13.17 -14.90
CA GLY A 546 -17.21 -12.54 -15.61
C GLY A 546 -16.78 -11.40 -16.54
N GLY A 547 -17.25 -11.43 -17.78
CA GLY A 547 -17.18 -10.32 -18.70
C GLY A 547 -18.19 -9.22 -18.41
N ILE A 548 -18.04 -8.08 -19.05
CA ILE A 548 -19.02 -6.98 -18.98
C ILE A 548 -20.24 -7.31 -19.85
N ASN A 549 -21.42 -6.98 -19.32
CA ASN A 549 -22.64 -7.06 -20.14
C ASN A 549 -22.76 -5.87 -21.11
N GLN A 550 -23.67 -6.00 -22.08
CA GLN A 550 -23.85 -4.98 -23.12
C GLN A 550 -24.20 -3.61 -22.52
N ASN A 551 -25.03 -3.57 -21.49
CA ASN A 551 -25.45 -2.32 -20.84
C ASN A 551 -24.27 -1.60 -20.17
N VAL A 552 -23.38 -2.29 -19.48
CA VAL A 552 -22.20 -1.70 -18.86
C VAL A 552 -21.27 -1.13 -19.93
N GLY A 553 -20.97 -1.89 -21.00
CA GLY A 553 -20.13 -1.43 -22.09
C GLY A 553 -20.71 -0.19 -22.80
N GLN A 554 -22.02 -0.17 -23.07
CA GLN A 554 -22.72 0.98 -23.63
C GLN A 554 -22.69 2.20 -22.71
N THR A 555 -22.81 1.98 -21.40
CA THR A 555 -22.74 3.06 -20.41
C THR A 555 -21.36 3.72 -20.43
N PHE A 556 -20.28 2.93 -20.46
CA PHE A 556 -18.93 3.46 -20.62
C PHE A 556 -18.75 4.19 -21.95
N ALA A 557 -19.26 3.66 -23.07
CA ALA A 557 -19.18 4.29 -24.36
C ALA A 557 -19.91 5.65 -24.42
N ASN A 558 -21.01 5.79 -23.70
CA ASN A 558 -21.81 7.02 -23.66
C ASN A 558 -21.24 8.09 -22.73
N ILE A 559 -20.63 7.68 -21.60
CA ILE A 559 -20.31 8.59 -20.48
C ILE A 559 -18.82 8.83 -20.33
N ALA A 560 -17.97 7.89 -20.77
CA ALA A 560 -16.51 7.95 -20.64
C ALA A 560 -15.80 8.19 -21.98
N PRO A 561 -15.97 9.38 -22.62
CA PRO A 561 -15.47 9.65 -23.97
C PRO A 561 -13.94 9.76 -24.04
N SER A 562 -13.24 9.94 -22.92
CA SER A 562 -11.77 10.01 -22.93
C SER A 562 -11.11 8.64 -23.04
N LEU A 563 -11.84 7.54 -22.80
CA LEU A 563 -11.28 6.21 -22.91
C LEU A 563 -10.98 5.79 -24.34
N LEU A 564 -9.78 5.27 -24.56
CA LEU A 564 -9.39 4.63 -25.83
C LEU A 564 -10.04 3.26 -25.96
N GLY A 565 -10.15 2.53 -24.86
CA GLY A 565 -10.74 1.22 -24.80
C GLY A 565 -10.79 0.65 -23.40
N LEU A 566 -11.44 -0.49 -23.28
CA LEU A 566 -11.52 -1.26 -22.04
C LEU A 566 -11.16 -2.72 -22.24
N THR A 567 -10.59 -3.33 -21.22
CA THR A 567 -10.38 -4.77 -21.15
C THR A 567 -11.37 -5.40 -20.18
N ALA A 568 -11.76 -6.63 -20.46
CA ALA A 568 -12.62 -7.41 -19.57
C ALA A 568 -11.90 -8.68 -19.11
N GLN A 569 -12.08 -9.03 -17.84
CA GLN A 569 -11.39 -10.15 -17.18
C GLN A 569 -11.81 -11.54 -17.69
N ASN A 570 -12.70 -11.64 -18.63
CA ASN A 570 -13.04 -12.91 -19.25
C ASN A 570 -12.05 -13.29 -20.37
N THR A 571 -11.81 -14.59 -20.55
CA THR A 571 -10.90 -15.12 -21.57
C THR A 571 -11.61 -15.71 -22.81
N GLY A 572 -12.93 -15.75 -22.81
CA GLY A 572 -13.72 -16.40 -23.85
C GLY A 572 -14.31 -15.48 -24.91
N GLY A 573 -14.12 -14.18 -24.79
CA GLY A 573 -14.69 -13.18 -25.70
C GLY A 573 -13.67 -12.66 -26.71
N GLY A 574 -14.18 -11.92 -27.70
CA GLY A 574 -13.39 -11.21 -28.68
C GLY A 574 -13.45 -9.68 -28.48
N LEU A 575 -13.32 -8.98 -29.59
CA LEU A 575 -13.53 -7.55 -29.66
C LEU A 575 -15.03 -7.23 -29.77
N THR A 576 -15.49 -6.30 -28.95
CA THR A 576 -16.84 -5.71 -29.05
C THR A 576 -16.69 -4.19 -29.19
N ILE A 577 -17.40 -3.58 -30.14
CA ILE A 577 -17.45 -2.12 -30.27
C ILE A 577 -18.79 -1.65 -29.69
N TYR A 578 -18.72 -0.98 -28.53
CA TYR A 578 -19.91 -0.44 -27.86
C TYR A 578 -20.30 0.92 -28.48
N ASN A 579 -21.58 1.06 -28.85
CA ASN A 579 -22.17 2.26 -29.44
C ASN A 579 -21.32 2.88 -30.57
N ASN A 580 -20.68 2.04 -31.40
CA ASN A 580 -19.80 2.42 -32.49
C ASN A 580 -18.67 3.41 -32.10
N SER A 581 -18.26 3.42 -30.84
CA SER A 581 -17.31 4.41 -30.33
C SER A 581 -16.24 3.83 -29.39
N LEU A 582 -16.57 2.86 -28.54
CA LEU A 582 -15.64 2.33 -27.53
C LEU A 582 -15.32 0.84 -27.75
N PRO A 583 -14.10 0.50 -28.11
CA PRO A 583 -13.70 -0.90 -28.20
C PRO A 583 -13.52 -1.52 -26.80
N GLY A 584 -14.12 -2.70 -26.61
CA GLY A 584 -13.90 -3.57 -25.48
C GLY A 584 -13.26 -4.88 -25.94
N MET A 585 -12.15 -5.27 -25.33
CA MET A 585 -11.41 -6.47 -25.70
C MET A 585 -11.31 -7.42 -24.51
N ALA A 586 -11.69 -8.68 -24.71
CA ALA A 586 -11.42 -9.73 -23.74
C ALA A 586 -9.91 -9.99 -23.61
N LEU A 587 -9.45 -10.29 -22.40
CA LEU A 587 -8.06 -10.65 -22.16
C LEU A 587 -7.77 -12.05 -22.70
N SER A 588 -6.68 -12.23 -23.44
CA SER A 588 -6.23 -13.56 -23.90
C SER A 588 -5.65 -14.39 -22.74
N CYS A 589 -5.03 -13.72 -21.77
CA CYS A 589 -4.78 -14.25 -20.42
C CYS A 589 -5.27 -13.22 -19.41
N ASN A 590 -6.11 -13.64 -18.48
CA ASN A 590 -6.67 -12.75 -17.49
C ASN A 590 -5.81 -12.60 -16.22
N TYR A 591 -4.97 -13.61 -15.89
CA TYR A 591 -4.17 -13.62 -14.68
C TYR A 591 -2.97 -14.58 -14.78
N CYS A 592 -2.13 -14.41 -15.81
CA CYS A 592 -0.95 -15.24 -16.03
C CYS A 592 0.03 -15.17 -14.84
N ASN A 593 0.56 -16.33 -14.46
CA ASN A 593 1.46 -16.48 -13.31
C ASN A 593 2.88 -16.93 -13.70
N SER A 594 3.18 -17.06 -14.97
CA SER A 594 4.51 -17.47 -15.47
C SER A 594 4.75 -17.01 -16.91
N GLU A 595 6.02 -16.95 -17.32
CA GLU A 595 6.41 -16.67 -18.71
C GLU A 595 5.83 -17.70 -19.67
N GLN A 596 5.82 -18.96 -19.28
CA GLN A 596 5.30 -20.04 -20.13
C GLN A 596 3.78 -19.87 -20.34
N ALA A 597 3.03 -19.56 -19.28
CA ALA A 597 1.60 -19.27 -19.42
C ALA A 597 1.34 -18.10 -20.37
N MET A 598 2.13 -17.02 -20.28
CA MET A 598 2.00 -15.88 -21.20
C MET A 598 2.27 -16.31 -22.65
N LYS A 599 3.33 -17.09 -22.92
CA LYS A 599 3.69 -17.60 -24.25
C LYS A 599 2.59 -18.50 -24.83
N ASP A 600 2.07 -19.41 -24.04
CA ASP A 600 1.01 -20.33 -24.46
C ASP A 600 -0.27 -19.59 -24.83
N HIS A 601 -0.68 -18.61 -24.03
CA HIS A 601 -1.85 -17.78 -24.33
C HIS A 601 -1.65 -16.91 -25.57
N ILE A 602 -0.45 -16.37 -25.80
CA ILE A 602 -0.12 -15.64 -27.04
C ILE A 602 -0.21 -16.57 -28.24
N ALA A 603 0.39 -17.76 -28.17
CA ALA A 603 0.38 -18.72 -29.25
C ALA A 603 -1.06 -19.19 -29.58
N ASN A 604 -1.87 -19.46 -28.55
CA ASN A 604 -3.27 -19.83 -28.72
C ASN A 604 -4.09 -18.70 -29.38
N ALA A 605 -3.90 -17.45 -28.94
CA ALA A 605 -4.60 -16.30 -29.51
C ALA A 605 -4.14 -15.99 -30.94
N ALA A 606 -2.91 -16.35 -31.30
CA ALA A 606 -2.37 -16.20 -32.65
C ALA A 606 -2.76 -17.36 -33.61
N ALA A 607 -3.27 -18.48 -33.11
CA ALA A 607 -3.57 -19.64 -33.90
C ALA A 607 -4.50 -19.33 -35.11
N GLY A 608 -4.15 -19.85 -36.29
CA GLY A 608 -4.89 -19.62 -37.52
C GLY A 608 -4.75 -18.19 -38.12
N TRP A 609 -3.87 -17.33 -37.59
CA TRP A 609 -3.55 -16.05 -38.23
C TRP A 609 -2.76 -16.31 -39.54
N ASN A 610 -3.14 -15.62 -40.61
CA ASN A 610 -2.61 -15.84 -41.96
C ASN A 610 -1.94 -14.62 -42.59
N GLY A 611 -1.72 -13.56 -41.83
CA GLY A 611 -1.05 -12.33 -42.32
C GLY A 611 -1.92 -11.39 -43.16
N THR A 612 -3.21 -11.66 -43.35
CA THR A 612 -4.08 -10.83 -44.20
C THR A 612 -4.76 -9.67 -43.48
N SER A 613 -4.78 -9.69 -42.15
CA SER A 613 -5.37 -8.64 -41.32
C SER A 613 -4.64 -8.55 -39.98
N PRO A 614 -4.69 -7.39 -39.29
CA PRO A 614 -4.15 -7.28 -37.95
C PRO A 614 -4.92 -8.14 -36.96
N ARG A 615 -4.21 -8.68 -35.94
CA ARG A 615 -4.82 -9.36 -34.81
C ARG A 615 -4.28 -8.75 -33.52
N PHE A 616 -5.14 -8.61 -32.52
CA PHE A 616 -4.84 -7.95 -31.25
C PHE A 616 -4.91 -8.97 -30.11
N ILE A 617 -3.90 -8.97 -29.25
CA ILE A 617 -3.72 -9.91 -28.14
C ILE A 617 -3.38 -9.10 -26.90
N ILE A 618 -4.13 -9.26 -25.82
CA ILE A 618 -3.86 -8.59 -24.55
C ILE A 618 -3.62 -9.64 -23.47
N ILE A 619 -2.45 -9.60 -22.88
CA ILE A 619 -2.00 -10.51 -21.82
C ILE A 619 -1.93 -9.73 -20.52
N GLN A 620 -2.73 -10.13 -19.54
CA GLN A 620 -2.61 -9.63 -18.17
C GLN A 620 -1.94 -10.70 -17.31
N ALA A 621 -0.94 -10.27 -16.52
CA ALA A 621 -0.25 -11.12 -15.57
C ALA A 621 -0.40 -10.55 -14.15
N GLN A 622 -0.36 -11.43 -13.14
CA GLN A 622 -0.49 -11.05 -11.75
C GLN A 622 0.89 -10.87 -11.09
N PRO A 623 1.06 -9.91 -10.16
CA PRO A 623 2.35 -9.61 -9.56
C PRO A 623 2.79 -10.58 -8.45
N TRP A 624 1.84 -11.37 -7.91
CA TRP A 624 2.06 -12.14 -6.68
C TRP A 624 2.88 -13.43 -6.88
N SER A 625 3.05 -13.88 -8.11
CA SER A 625 3.87 -15.05 -8.48
C SER A 625 5.26 -14.66 -9.02
N ASP A 626 5.87 -13.62 -8.46
CA ASP A 626 7.18 -13.09 -8.85
C ASP A 626 7.27 -12.61 -10.31
N ILE A 627 6.13 -12.28 -10.93
CA ILE A 627 6.10 -11.65 -12.26
C ILE A 627 6.57 -10.20 -12.13
N LYS A 628 7.55 -9.85 -12.95
CA LYS A 628 8.25 -8.55 -12.96
C LYS A 628 8.58 -8.12 -14.39
N PRO A 629 9.00 -6.90 -14.65
CA PRO A 629 9.35 -6.42 -16.00
C PRO A 629 10.29 -7.33 -16.78
N THR A 630 11.24 -8.00 -16.12
CA THR A 630 12.14 -8.99 -16.73
C THR A 630 11.39 -10.10 -17.45
N ASN A 631 10.29 -10.61 -16.88
CA ASN A 631 9.50 -11.68 -17.48
C ASN A 631 8.80 -11.21 -18.77
N PHE A 632 8.25 -10.01 -18.79
CA PHE A 632 7.65 -9.42 -20.00
C PHE A 632 8.70 -9.22 -21.10
N LYS A 633 9.90 -8.74 -20.74
CA LYS A 633 11.03 -8.62 -21.67
C LYS A 633 11.42 -9.98 -22.26
N ASN A 634 11.52 -11.03 -21.44
CA ASN A 634 11.86 -12.37 -21.89
C ASN A 634 10.80 -12.93 -22.87
N VAL A 635 9.52 -12.75 -22.54
CA VAL A 635 8.42 -13.16 -23.42
C VAL A 635 8.47 -12.39 -24.74
N ALA A 636 8.59 -11.04 -24.68
CA ALA A 636 8.66 -10.21 -25.88
C ALA A 636 9.82 -10.61 -26.79
N ASN A 637 11.01 -10.86 -26.24
CA ASN A 637 12.20 -11.27 -26.99
C ASN A 637 12.08 -12.68 -27.61
N SER A 638 11.14 -13.50 -27.16
CA SER A 638 10.88 -14.83 -27.74
C SER A 638 9.91 -14.82 -28.92
N LEU A 639 9.25 -13.69 -29.19
CA LEU A 639 8.28 -13.55 -30.27
C LEU A 639 8.97 -13.37 -31.63
N SER A 640 8.36 -13.93 -32.70
CA SER A 640 8.88 -13.77 -34.06
C SER A 640 8.63 -12.34 -34.60
N SER A 641 9.18 -12.05 -35.77
CA SER A 641 8.98 -10.78 -36.48
C SER A 641 7.53 -10.53 -36.91
N ASP A 642 6.63 -11.50 -36.80
CA ASP A 642 5.21 -11.34 -37.06
C ASP A 642 4.48 -10.59 -35.93
N TYR A 643 5.10 -10.50 -34.78
CA TYR A 643 4.55 -9.84 -33.61
C TYR A 643 5.12 -8.44 -33.44
N ILE A 644 4.28 -7.53 -32.97
CA ILE A 644 4.66 -6.17 -32.52
C ILE A 644 4.14 -5.98 -31.10
N VAL A 645 5.06 -5.85 -30.14
CA VAL A 645 4.69 -5.52 -28.75
C VAL A 645 4.43 -4.02 -28.66
N VAL A 646 3.27 -3.67 -28.10
CA VAL A 646 2.80 -2.29 -27.99
C VAL A 646 2.26 -2.00 -26.59
N ARG A 647 2.14 -0.72 -26.26
CA ARG A 647 1.49 -0.25 -25.03
C ARG A 647 -0.03 -0.55 -25.09
N PRO A 648 -0.72 -0.69 -23.94
CA PRO A 648 -2.19 -0.82 -23.91
C PRO A 648 -2.95 0.32 -24.57
N ASP A 649 -2.51 1.57 -24.45
CA ASP A 649 -3.14 2.70 -25.16
C ASP A 649 -2.92 2.60 -26.66
N HIS A 650 -1.74 2.20 -27.11
CA HIS A 650 -1.44 2.01 -28.53
C HIS A 650 -2.24 0.86 -29.15
N ILE A 651 -2.42 -0.28 -28.44
CA ILE A 651 -3.22 -1.38 -28.99
C ILE A 651 -4.67 -0.96 -29.23
N PHE A 652 -5.25 -0.14 -28.32
CA PHE A 652 -6.59 0.38 -28.52
C PHE A 652 -6.66 1.46 -29.61
N GLN A 653 -5.64 2.30 -29.80
CA GLN A 653 -5.56 3.20 -30.95
C GLN A 653 -5.49 2.42 -32.26
N LEU A 654 -4.75 1.32 -32.33
CA LEU A 654 -4.66 0.44 -33.49
C LEU A 654 -5.99 -0.30 -33.76
N ILE A 655 -6.66 -0.80 -32.72
CA ILE A 655 -8.00 -1.38 -32.83
C ILE A 655 -8.99 -0.35 -33.39
N ARG A 656 -8.95 0.88 -32.91
CA ARG A 656 -9.81 1.97 -33.38
C ARG A 656 -9.56 2.27 -34.86
N GLU A 657 -8.31 2.38 -35.28
CA GLU A 657 -7.92 2.58 -36.67
C GLU A 657 -8.39 1.43 -37.56
N ALA A 658 -8.17 0.18 -37.16
CA ALA A 658 -8.59 -1.02 -37.91
C ALA A 658 -10.13 -1.11 -38.07
N ASN A 659 -10.90 -0.46 -37.21
CA ASN A 659 -12.36 -0.45 -37.23
C ASN A 659 -12.97 0.89 -37.68
N GLY A 660 -12.17 1.81 -38.20
CA GLY A 660 -12.65 3.12 -38.68
C GLY A 660 -13.22 4.04 -37.59
N LEU A 661 -12.79 3.86 -36.35
CA LEU A 661 -13.18 4.72 -35.23
C LEU A 661 -12.25 5.94 -35.11
N GLN A 662 -12.70 6.99 -34.42
CA GLN A 662 -11.86 8.15 -34.13
C GLN A 662 -10.64 7.73 -33.30
N ASN A 663 -9.42 8.00 -33.79
CA ASN A 663 -8.17 7.51 -33.20
C ASN A 663 -7.81 8.15 -31.86
N ASP A 664 -8.19 9.39 -31.65
CA ASP A 664 -7.91 10.12 -30.41
C ASP A 664 -9.18 10.83 -29.91
N PRO A 665 -9.99 10.14 -29.11
CA PRO A 665 -11.19 10.73 -28.55
C PRO A 665 -10.83 11.91 -27.63
N PRO A 666 -11.67 12.98 -27.57
CA PRO A 666 -11.36 14.20 -26.85
C PRO A 666 -11.23 13.98 -25.35
N VAL A 667 -10.18 14.49 -24.74
CA VAL A 667 -9.92 14.43 -23.29
C VAL A 667 -10.76 15.47 -22.52
N ASN A 668 -11.29 16.50 -23.20
CA ASN A 668 -11.82 17.72 -22.56
C ASN A 668 -13.34 17.80 -22.41
N GLU A 669 -14.12 16.84 -22.92
CA GLU A 669 -15.58 16.90 -22.86
C GLU A 669 -16.15 15.92 -21.82
N CYS A 670 -16.65 16.45 -20.71
CA CYS A 670 -17.52 15.68 -19.81
C CYS A 670 -18.96 15.75 -20.34
N ARG A 671 -19.47 14.68 -20.93
CA ARG A 671 -20.83 14.62 -21.51
C ARG A 671 -21.93 14.46 -20.47
N PHE A 672 -21.57 14.22 -19.23
CA PHE A 672 -22.51 14.02 -18.12
C PHE A 672 -22.28 15.05 -17.02
N ASN A 673 -23.26 15.94 -16.83
CA ASN A 673 -23.30 16.84 -15.68
C ASN A 673 -24.21 16.18 -14.63
N PRO A 674 -23.71 15.66 -13.51
CA PRO A 674 -24.59 15.09 -12.48
C PRO A 674 -25.40 16.25 -11.91
N VAL A 675 -26.66 16.35 -12.29
CA VAL A 675 -27.61 17.28 -11.67
C VAL A 675 -27.75 16.87 -10.23
N THR A 676 -27.13 17.61 -9.34
CA THR A 676 -27.43 17.58 -7.93
C THR A 676 -28.89 18.05 -7.77
N LYS A 677 -29.83 17.10 -7.72
CA LYS A 677 -31.13 17.43 -7.13
C LYS A 677 -30.90 17.59 -5.63
N LYS A 678 -31.24 18.78 -5.16
CA LYS A 678 -31.33 19.17 -3.75
C LYS A 678 -32.16 18.21 -2.92
#